data_951fa05483379726aaa89fe7ec2550b2
#
_entry.id   951fa05483379726aaa89fe7ec2550b2
#
_cell.length_a   1.000
_cell.length_b   1.000
_cell.length_c   1.000
_cell.angle_alpha   90.00
_cell.angle_beta   90.00
_cell.angle_gamma   90.00
#
_symmetry.space_group_name_H-M   'P 1'
#
loop_
_entity.id
_entity.type
_entity.pdbx_description
1 polymer ?
#
loop_
_entity_poly.entity_id
_entity_poly.type
_entity_poly.pdbx_seq_one_letter_code
_entity_poly.pdbx_strand_id
1 'polypeptide(L)'
;MAPVEIMKIAIGLGLNSDPEKAAEEAVEQALKTVSKPGLAIAFASIHLDQEKVHKALCRYLDPAILTGGSCYAEITNAGVSRNSVAVLLMSGDGLKASFSVSEVFTDCRKTGLALAAGLPPFNREVQNLALLFGSVKTGYEQLMLDAVSEKLGPAPVFGGLTCGRYDLGMAHPDFWTNYQFCGCELTKTGARLAALEFPAGVRLAFGYGHGWEPVGEELVITRAEGPEVMELNGVPVIEFYRQFLGRDAGDKFFELMVQRYGFSMLAPCGVKTFIKLPVSCDLKKGAVRCFPAEDMQGKKVRLIQASRLSLVEGARAAAKDCAAASPGKKPALVFMVSCCSRSHILHSRENDEVDAVRSVFGKDTPVFGFYSGGEIVPWLSSCAPAGECGSFYHTTTVALMALYADGEVRTSVPRGKRAAELDAKSEKALLDRSEEMLDATESFLSNLSRKSYKDGELLRRQHELIHAYTPHGVWKEVGAVASAGGQELKDAEFAGVFMFMDVKGFTTYSEAHTSAEVVKALNEIFSPATGLIYKNGGDVDKFIGDCIFASFSSAREAANAARSILLLFRELNAGGNPFSVRIGLNGGRAVRANVGAADRREYTFIGDAVNTAQRLESNCEPGKVLVSADVHAQAGSVFSSASERVITLKGKAKLMTAFLCEP
;
A
#
# COMPACT_ATOMS: atom_id res chain seq x y z
N MET A 1 11.87 38.71 38.36
CA MET A 1 10.48 38.33 38.65
C MET A 1 10.40 36.82 38.61
N ALA A 2 9.79 36.17 39.60
CA ALA A 2 9.49 34.76 39.53
C ALA A 2 8.55 34.53 38.34
N PRO A 3 8.70 33.44 37.58
CA PRO A 3 7.79 33.16 36.50
C PRO A 3 6.35 33.01 37.03
N VAL A 4 5.40 33.63 36.35
CA VAL A 4 3.97 33.53 36.73
C VAL A 4 3.47 32.15 36.39
N GLU A 5 2.88 31.44 37.36
CA GLU A 5 2.22 30.16 37.14
C GLU A 5 0.98 30.37 36.22
N ILE A 6 1.06 29.82 35.02
CA ILE A 6 -0.01 29.99 34.01
C ILE A 6 -0.93 28.77 33.92
N MET A 7 -0.46 27.61 34.39
CA MET A 7 -1.23 26.35 34.25
C MET A 7 -0.80 25.31 35.30
N LYS A 8 -1.72 24.44 35.66
CA LYS A 8 -1.47 23.22 36.44
C LYS A 8 -1.93 22.00 35.65
N ILE A 9 -1.12 20.96 35.65
CA ILE A 9 -1.37 19.70 35.00
C ILE A 9 -1.10 18.57 35.98
N ALA A 10 -2.05 17.70 36.20
CA ALA A 10 -1.90 16.55 37.09
C ALA A 10 -2.35 15.26 36.42
N ILE A 11 -1.52 14.25 36.56
CA ILE A 11 -1.82 12.90 36.09
C ILE A 11 -1.96 12.01 37.32
N GLY A 12 -3.06 11.29 37.42
CA GLY A 12 -3.30 10.26 38.42
C GLY A 12 -3.48 8.89 37.79
N LEU A 13 -3.09 7.86 38.50
CA LEU A 13 -3.19 6.46 38.08
C LEU A 13 -3.67 5.62 39.27
N GLY A 14 -4.79 4.91 39.09
CA GLY A 14 -5.31 3.94 40.02
C GLY A 14 -5.14 2.52 39.50
N LEU A 15 -4.49 1.69 40.28
CA LEU A 15 -4.11 0.29 39.94
C LEU A 15 -4.92 -0.75 40.70
N ASN A 16 -6.03 -0.35 41.30
CA ASN A 16 -6.88 -1.24 42.08
C ASN A 16 -7.71 -2.15 41.17
N SER A 17 -7.87 -3.41 41.57
CA SER A 17 -8.75 -4.35 40.83
C SER A 17 -10.23 -4.02 40.98
N ASP A 18 -10.62 -3.28 42.03
CA ASP A 18 -11.96 -2.72 42.17
C ASP A 18 -12.09 -1.48 41.29
N PRO A 19 -13.04 -1.44 40.34
CA PRO A 19 -13.19 -0.33 39.40
C PRO A 19 -13.46 1.02 40.05
N GLU A 20 -14.24 1.05 41.14
CA GLU A 20 -14.58 2.29 41.85
C GLU A 20 -13.34 2.83 42.58
N LYS A 21 -12.59 1.96 43.26
CA LYS A 21 -11.35 2.34 43.93
C LYS A 21 -10.26 2.77 42.98
N ALA A 22 -10.15 2.12 41.82
CA ALA A 22 -9.19 2.53 40.79
C ALA A 22 -9.49 3.96 40.31
N ALA A 23 -10.74 4.29 40.07
CA ALA A 23 -11.15 5.64 39.69
C ALA A 23 -10.88 6.66 40.81
N GLU A 24 -11.22 6.33 42.06
CA GLU A 24 -10.97 7.17 43.25
C GLU A 24 -9.47 7.46 43.43
N GLU A 25 -8.64 6.43 43.45
CA GLU A 25 -7.17 6.58 43.58
C GLU A 25 -6.60 7.49 42.49
N ALA A 26 -7.01 7.33 41.24
CA ALA A 26 -6.53 8.16 40.13
C ALA A 26 -6.93 9.63 40.31
N VAL A 27 -8.20 9.88 40.62
CA VAL A 27 -8.71 11.26 40.80
C VAL A 27 -8.10 11.94 42.02
N GLU A 28 -8.03 11.28 43.18
CA GLU A 28 -7.45 11.85 44.40
C GLU A 28 -5.97 12.24 44.23
N GLN A 29 -5.19 11.40 43.49
CA GLN A 29 -3.80 11.75 43.18
C GLN A 29 -3.72 13.06 42.40
N ALA A 30 -4.54 13.22 41.36
CA ALA A 30 -4.51 14.38 40.48
C ALA A 30 -5.07 15.65 41.17
N LEU A 31 -6.13 15.53 41.98
CA LEU A 31 -6.73 16.64 42.72
C LEU A 31 -5.80 17.28 43.75
N LYS A 32 -4.77 16.57 44.24
CA LYS A 32 -3.73 17.15 45.13
C LYS A 32 -3.01 18.33 44.48
N THR A 33 -2.89 18.36 43.16
CA THR A 33 -2.23 19.44 42.43
C THR A 33 -3.23 20.35 41.72
N VAL A 34 -4.30 19.78 41.16
CA VAL A 34 -5.35 20.49 40.40
C VAL A 34 -6.67 20.37 41.17
N SER A 35 -6.85 21.20 42.18
CA SER A 35 -8.05 21.13 43.06
C SER A 35 -9.34 21.62 42.39
N LYS A 36 -9.25 22.44 41.34
CA LYS A 36 -10.39 22.96 40.55
C LYS A 36 -10.05 22.80 39.07
N PRO A 37 -10.27 21.62 38.50
CA PRO A 37 -9.98 21.39 37.09
C PRO A 37 -10.96 22.14 36.20
N GLY A 38 -10.46 22.69 35.08
CA GLY A 38 -11.26 23.18 33.95
C GLY A 38 -11.41 22.16 32.85
N LEU A 39 -10.60 21.08 32.90
CA LEU A 39 -10.67 19.94 31.98
C LEU A 39 -10.27 18.67 32.73
N ALA A 40 -11.05 17.61 32.54
CA ALA A 40 -10.76 16.26 33.03
C ALA A 40 -10.84 15.25 31.87
N ILE A 41 -9.75 14.53 31.65
CA ILE A 41 -9.69 13.44 30.68
C ILE A 41 -9.41 12.16 31.44
N ALA A 42 -10.27 11.13 31.25
CA ALA A 42 -10.11 9.86 31.92
C ALA A 42 -10.14 8.70 30.92
N PHE A 43 -9.20 7.79 31.06
CA PHE A 43 -9.19 6.52 30.36
C PHE A 43 -9.23 5.38 31.36
N ALA A 44 -10.03 4.36 31.03
CA ALA A 44 -10.16 3.16 31.85
C ALA A 44 -9.98 1.93 30.99
N SER A 45 -9.14 1.00 31.49
CA SER A 45 -8.97 -0.29 30.84
C SER A 45 -10.32 -0.96 30.58
N ILE A 46 -10.54 -1.40 29.37
CA ILE A 46 -11.79 -2.09 28.95
C ILE A 46 -12.11 -3.33 29.80
N HIS A 47 -11.14 -3.87 30.51
CA HIS A 47 -11.27 -5.02 31.39
C HIS A 47 -11.98 -4.70 32.70
N LEU A 48 -12.10 -3.42 33.05
CA LEU A 48 -12.85 -2.94 34.20
C LEU A 48 -14.32 -2.72 33.86
N ASP A 49 -15.19 -2.77 34.89
CA ASP A 49 -16.58 -2.38 34.76
C ASP A 49 -16.70 -0.87 34.51
N GLN A 50 -16.98 -0.49 33.28
CA GLN A 50 -16.98 0.90 32.84
C GLN A 50 -18.11 1.72 33.48
N GLU A 51 -19.23 1.12 33.84
CA GLU A 51 -20.34 1.81 34.54
C GLU A 51 -19.92 2.22 35.95
N LYS A 52 -19.25 1.31 36.67
CA LYS A 52 -18.73 1.60 38.02
C LYS A 52 -17.63 2.64 37.97
N VAL A 53 -16.68 2.54 37.02
CA VAL A 53 -15.62 3.55 36.82
C VAL A 53 -16.23 4.93 36.56
N HIS A 54 -17.11 5.04 35.56
CA HIS A 54 -17.72 6.33 35.20
C HIS A 54 -18.52 6.93 36.35
N LYS A 55 -19.30 6.13 37.05
CA LYS A 55 -20.06 6.57 38.22
C LYS A 55 -19.15 7.06 39.36
N ALA A 56 -18.03 6.42 39.57
CA ALA A 56 -17.05 6.87 40.55
C ALA A 56 -16.38 8.18 40.11
N LEU A 57 -15.96 8.33 38.87
CA LEU A 57 -15.41 9.57 38.33
C LEU A 57 -16.36 10.75 38.53
N CYS A 58 -17.64 10.57 38.25
CA CYS A 58 -18.66 11.62 38.41
C CYS A 58 -18.97 11.98 39.86
N ARG A 59 -18.52 11.20 40.86
CA ARG A 59 -18.64 11.58 42.30
C ARG A 59 -17.58 12.61 42.70
N TYR A 60 -16.41 12.60 42.05
CA TYR A 60 -15.26 13.41 42.42
C TYR A 60 -14.97 14.56 41.45
N LEU A 61 -15.45 14.45 40.20
CA LEU A 61 -15.25 15.43 39.14
C LEU A 61 -16.61 15.97 38.66
N ASP A 62 -16.60 17.24 38.27
CA ASP A 62 -17.75 17.80 37.56
C ASP A 62 -17.93 17.05 36.22
N PRO A 63 -19.05 16.38 35.99
CA PRO A 63 -19.29 15.69 34.74
C PRO A 63 -19.24 16.61 33.51
N ALA A 64 -19.53 17.89 33.67
CA ALA A 64 -19.52 18.84 32.55
C ALA A 64 -18.13 18.95 31.86
N ILE A 65 -17.05 18.79 32.64
CA ILE A 65 -15.67 18.86 32.13
C ILE A 65 -15.02 17.49 31.84
N LEU A 66 -15.73 16.38 32.11
CA LEU A 66 -15.21 15.03 31.97
C LEU A 66 -15.35 14.52 30.53
N THR A 67 -14.25 14.02 29.96
CA THR A 67 -14.24 13.34 28.65
C THR A 67 -13.26 12.16 28.67
N GLY A 68 -13.27 11.32 27.64
CA GLY A 68 -12.41 10.14 27.51
C GLY A 68 -13.24 8.87 27.26
N GLY A 69 -12.82 7.74 27.85
CA GLY A 69 -13.56 6.47 27.69
C GLY A 69 -12.70 5.23 27.92
N SER A 70 -13.18 4.09 27.39
CA SER A 70 -12.47 2.83 27.50
C SER A 70 -11.25 2.79 26.57
N CYS A 71 -10.20 2.13 27.03
CA CYS A 71 -8.97 1.90 26.25
C CYS A 71 -8.48 0.47 26.47
N TYR A 72 -7.54 0.05 25.63
CA TYR A 72 -6.91 -1.26 25.80
C TYR A 72 -5.89 -1.25 26.95
N ALA A 73 -5.13 -0.16 27.07
CA ALA A 73 -4.20 0.10 28.18
C ALA A 73 -3.97 1.60 28.32
N GLU A 74 -3.65 2.07 29.53
CA GLU A 74 -3.32 3.44 29.86
C GLU A 74 -1.81 3.65 29.75
N ILE A 75 -1.42 4.88 29.36
CA ILE A 75 -0.03 5.32 29.23
C ILE A 75 0.19 6.48 30.19
N THR A 76 1.12 6.32 31.14
CA THR A 76 1.52 7.38 32.08
C THR A 76 3.04 7.37 32.32
N ASN A 77 3.51 8.23 33.19
CA ASN A 77 4.92 8.20 33.63
C ASN A 77 5.32 6.89 34.36
N ALA A 78 4.35 6.14 34.87
CA ALA A 78 4.58 4.82 35.44
C ALA A 78 4.78 3.72 34.37
N GLY A 79 4.56 4.04 33.10
CA GLY A 79 4.60 3.13 31.96
C GLY A 79 3.20 2.80 31.46
N VAL A 80 3.08 1.65 30.77
CA VAL A 80 1.82 1.10 30.28
C VAL A 80 1.17 0.27 31.38
N SER A 81 -0.12 0.50 31.61
CA SER A 81 -0.91 -0.18 32.64
C SER A 81 -2.18 -0.79 32.06
N ARG A 82 -2.65 -1.88 32.68
CA ARG A 82 -3.95 -2.54 32.38
C ARG A 82 -4.69 -2.78 33.69
N ASN A 83 -5.97 -3.02 33.58
CA ASN A 83 -6.86 -3.11 34.77
C ASN A 83 -6.71 -1.90 35.67
N SER A 84 -6.66 -0.71 35.07
CA SER A 84 -6.35 0.55 35.74
C SER A 84 -7.24 1.68 35.23
N VAL A 85 -7.17 2.82 35.90
CA VAL A 85 -7.78 4.09 35.48
C VAL A 85 -6.71 5.17 35.51
N ALA A 86 -6.55 5.89 34.41
CA ALA A 86 -5.68 7.06 34.34
C ALA A 86 -6.50 8.34 34.14
N VAL A 87 -6.15 9.39 34.88
CA VAL A 87 -6.86 10.68 34.83
C VAL A 87 -5.86 11.80 34.61
N LEU A 88 -6.16 12.68 33.66
CA LEU A 88 -5.47 13.94 33.42
C LEU A 88 -6.38 15.10 33.83
N LEU A 89 -5.95 15.92 34.78
CA LEU A 89 -6.62 17.16 35.17
C LEU A 89 -5.79 18.36 34.74
N MET A 90 -6.46 19.37 34.21
CA MET A 90 -5.83 20.62 33.80
C MET A 90 -6.61 21.82 34.35
N SER A 91 -5.89 22.84 34.77
CA SER A 91 -6.45 24.14 35.12
C SER A 91 -5.46 25.26 34.77
N GLY A 92 -5.95 26.44 34.49
CA GLY A 92 -5.14 27.61 34.19
C GLY A 92 -6.01 28.84 33.99
N ASP A 93 -5.47 30.02 34.28
CA ASP A 93 -6.18 31.26 33.99
C ASP A 93 -6.21 31.47 32.47
N GLY A 94 -7.41 31.51 31.90
CA GLY A 94 -7.61 31.55 30.44
C GLY A 94 -7.75 30.17 29.76
N LEU A 95 -7.61 29.05 30.49
CA LEU A 95 -8.04 27.74 29.94
C LEU A 95 -9.55 27.68 29.90
N LYS A 96 -10.12 27.55 28.68
CA LYS A 96 -11.56 27.35 28.49
C LYS A 96 -11.82 26.05 27.75
N ALA A 97 -12.83 25.33 28.16
CA ALA A 97 -13.29 24.10 27.52
C ALA A 97 -14.78 24.17 27.26
N SER A 98 -15.18 23.91 26.03
CA SER A 98 -16.58 23.76 25.62
C SER A 98 -16.77 22.37 25.02
N PHE A 99 -17.89 21.73 25.29
CA PHE A 99 -18.10 20.33 24.94
C PHE A 99 -19.36 20.16 24.10
N SER A 100 -19.27 19.24 23.15
CA SER A 100 -20.40 18.75 22.36
C SER A 100 -20.38 17.22 22.35
N VAL A 101 -21.57 16.63 22.30
CA VAL A 101 -21.79 15.18 22.26
C VAL A 101 -22.70 14.86 21.09
N SER A 102 -22.41 13.78 20.39
CA SER A 102 -23.29 13.23 19.36
C SER A 102 -23.23 11.71 19.36
N GLU A 103 -24.30 11.07 18.94
CA GLU A 103 -24.22 9.68 18.51
C GLU A 103 -23.35 9.57 17.24
N VAL A 104 -22.58 8.47 17.13
CA VAL A 104 -21.85 8.16 15.90
C VAL A 104 -22.79 7.47 14.92
N PHE A 105 -23.20 8.22 13.91
CA PHE A 105 -24.08 7.72 12.85
C PHE A 105 -23.29 6.87 11.83
N THR A 106 -24.00 6.04 11.08
CA THR A 106 -23.42 5.33 9.93
C THR A 106 -22.91 6.31 8.88
N ASP A 107 -23.60 7.44 8.69
CA ASP A 107 -23.07 8.61 7.99
C ASP A 107 -22.16 9.41 8.94
N CYS A 108 -20.86 9.13 8.88
CA CYS A 108 -19.87 9.78 9.74
C CYS A 108 -19.81 11.30 9.53
N ARG A 109 -20.11 11.81 8.33
CA ARG A 109 -20.19 13.26 8.07
C ARG A 109 -21.27 13.92 8.91
N LYS A 110 -22.44 13.28 9.03
CA LYS A 110 -23.54 13.76 9.89
C LYS A 110 -23.10 13.86 11.35
N THR A 111 -22.33 12.89 11.83
CA THR A 111 -21.75 12.93 13.19
C THR A 111 -20.88 14.16 13.38
N GLY A 112 -19.96 14.43 12.45
CA GLY A 112 -19.06 15.59 12.51
C GLY A 112 -19.81 16.93 12.52
N LEU A 113 -20.82 17.07 11.67
CA LEU A 113 -21.67 18.27 11.64
C LEU A 113 -22.41 18.48 12.95
N ALA A 114 -22.97 17.41 13.56
CA ALA A 114 -23.67 17.47 14.83
C ALA A 114 -22.75 17.87 16.00
N LEU A 115 -21.54 17.28 16.05
CA LEU A 115 -20.52 17.64 17.04
C LEU A 115 -20.10 19.10 16.94
N ALA A 116 -19.83 19.59 15.74
CA ALA A 116 -19.39 20.96 15.52
C ALA A 116 -20.50 22.00 15.80
N ALA A 117 -21.76 21.67 15.52
CA ALA A 117 -22.89 22.58 15.75
C ALA A 117 -23.11 22.94 17.22
N GLY A 118 -22.67 22.09 18.15
CA GLY A 118 -22.79 22.30 19.59
C GLY A 118 -21.69 23.17 20.21
N LEU A 119 -20.71 23.64 19.40
CA LEU A 119 -19.55 24.36 19.90
C LEU A 119 -19.50 25.82 19.45
N PRO A 120 -18.96 26.74 20.28
CA PRO A 120 -18.71 28.11 19.87
C PRO A 120 -17.57 28.17 18.85
N PRO A 121 -17.52 29.21 18.00
CA PRO A 121 -16.37 29.46 17.16
C PRO A 121 -15.08 29.65 17.97
N PHE A 122 -13.97 29.14 17.48
CA PHE A 122 -12.68 29.30 18.13
C PHE A 122 -12.22 30.77 18.15
N ASN A 123 -11.64 31.17 19.26
CA ASN A 123 -10.91 32.45 19.36
C ASN A 123 -9.56 32.31 18.65
N ARG A 124 -9.37 32.99 17.52
CA ARG A 124 -8.15 32.92 16.70
C ARG A 124 -6.92 33.62 17.31
N GLU A 125 -7.10 34.35 18.39
CA GLU A 125 -6.00 35.07 19.08
C GLU A 125 -5.21 34.20 20.05
N VAL A 126 -5.71 32.99 20.36
CA VAL A 126 -5.10 32.04 21.29
C VAL A 126 -4.88 30.69 20.64
N GLN A 127 -4.06 29.86 21.29
CA GLN A 127 -3.88 28.47 20.85
C GLN A 127 -5.19 27.68 21.07
N ASN A 128 -5.72 27.13 20.01
CA ASN A 128 -6.92 26.30 20.02
C ASN A 128 -6.58 24.83 19.79
N LEU A 129 -7.44 23.95 20.28
CA LEU A 129 -7.41 22.51 20.05
C LEU A 129 -8.83 21.94 20.11
N ALA A 130 -9.19 21.10 19.18
CA ALA A 130 -10.34 20.21 19.31
C ALA A 130 -9.86 18.82 19.77
N LEU A 131 -10.31 18.35 20.93
CA LEU A 131 -10.07 16.97 21.37
C LEU A 131 -11.28 16.10 21.06
N LEU A 132 -11.08 15.01 20.33
CA LEU A 132 -12.13 14.10 19.93
C LEU A 132 -11.90 12.69 20.46
N PHE A 133 -12.87 12.20 21.23
CA PHE A 133 -12.92 10.80 21.66
C PHE A 133 -14.28 10.22 21.26
N GLY A 134 -14.28 9.06 20.60
CA GLY A 134 -15.52 8.50 20.06
C GLY A 134 -15.42 7.01 19.79
N SER A 135 -16.57 6.44 19.38
CA SER A 135 -16.68 5.06 18.96
C SER A 135 -16.29 4.88 17.50
N VAL A 136 -15.69 3.76 17.16
CA VAL A 136 -15.52 3.30 15.76
C VAL A 136 -16.88 2.74 15.27
N LYS A 137 -17.36 3.18 14.12
CA LYS A 137 -18.61 2.71 13.54
C LYS A 137 -18.45 2.00 12.20
N THR A 138 -17.75 2.62 11.28
CA THR A 138 -17.72 2.18 9.87
C THR A 138 -16.31 2.06 9.28
N GLY A 139 -15.32 2.71 9.88
CA GLY A 139 -13.98 2.92 9.34
C GLY A 139 -13.85 4.19 8.48
N TYR A 140 -14.99 4.85 8.16
CA TYR A 140 -15.01 6.12 7.40
C TYR A 140 -14.97 7.36 8.30
N GLU A 141 -14.39 7.26 9.49
CA GLU A 141 -14.36 8.32 10.50
C GLU A 141 -13.59 9.58 10.01
N GLN A 142 -12.81 9.48 8.93
CA GLN A 142 -12.22 10.66 8.27
C GLN A 142 -13.30 11.68 7.86
N LEU A 143 -14.43 11.22 7.35
CA LEU A 143 -15.55 12.11 6.97
C LEU A 143 -16.12 12.91 8.15
N MET A 144 -16.02 12.36 9.36
CA MET A 144 -16.38 13.08 10.58
C MET A 144 -15.39 14.22 10.88
N LEU A 145 -14.10 13.97 10.74
CA LEU A 145 -13.05 14.97 10.95
C LEU A 145 -13.13 16.10 9.92
N ASP A 146 -13.37 15.75 8.66
CA ASP A 146 -13.52 16.73 7.58
C ASP A 146 -14.70 17.67 7.87
N ALA A 147 -15.83 17.11 8.31
CA ALA A 147 -17.02 17.88 8.66
C ALA A 147 -16.81 18.77 9.91
N VAL A 148 -16.07 18.30 10.92
CA VAL A 148 -15.67 19.10 12.09
C VAL A 148 -14.80 20.27 11.64
N SER A 149 -13.79 20.01 10.84
CA SER A 149 -12.85 21.05 10.35
C SER A 149 -13.53 22.07 9.45
N GLU A 150 -14.48 21.66 8.61
CA GLU A 150 -15.29 22.53 7.77
C GLU A 150 -16.11 23.54 8.60
N LYS A 151 -16.63 23.13 9.75
CA LYS A 151 -17.48 23.97 10.60
C LYS A 151 -16.71 24.80 11.60
N LEU A 152 -15.70 24.24 12.26
CA LEU A 152 -14.94 24.93 13.29
C LEU A 152 -13.78 25.77 12.71
N GLY A 153 -13.44 25.59 11.43
CA GLY A 153 -12.31 26.23 10.79
C GLY A 153 -10.99 25.51 11.06
N PRO A 154 -9.84 26.14 10.84
CA PRO A 154 -8.53 25.50 10.78
C PRO A 154 -7.93 25.11 12.13
N ALA A 155 -8.74 24.83 13.14
CA ALA A 155 -8.24 24.34 14.41
C ALA A 155 -7.78 22.87 14.31
N PRO A 156 -6.66 22.50 14.95
CA PRO A 156 -6.19 21.13 14.99
C PRO A 156 -7.18 20.24 15.75
N VAL A 157 -7.54 19.09 15.17
CA VAL A 157 -8.28 18.03 15.86
C VAL A 157 -7.28 16.94 16.26
N PHE A 158 -7.22 16.61 17.54
CA PHE A 158 -6.37 15.57 18.09
C PHE A 158 -7.19 14.63 18.96
N GLY A 159 -6.75 13.38 19.12
CA GLY A 159 -7.41 12.43 20.00
C GLY A 159 -7.34 11.02 19.46
N GLY A 160 -8.39 10.26 19.70
CA GLY A 160 -8.46 8.87 19.25
C GLY A 160 -9.78 8.22 19.57
N LEU A 161 -10.01 7.08 18.95
CA LEU A 161 -11.24 6.31 19.16
C LEU A 161 -11.04 5.34 20.33
N THR A 162 -12.07 5.23 21.15
CA THR A 162 -12.08 4.32 22.29
C THR A 162 -12.00 2.87 21.84
N CYS A 163 -11.45 2.01 22.67
CA CYS A 163 -11.12 0.63 22.29
C CYS A 163 -11.94 -0.38 23.12
N GLY A 164 -12.29 -1.49 22.48
CA GLY A 164 -12.92 -2.65 23.10
C GLY A 164 -11.90 -3.73 23.48
N ARG A 165 -12.38 -4.97 23.62
CA ARG A 165 -11.59 -6.17 23.97
C ARG A 165 -10.77 -6.65 22.79
N TYR A 166 -9.73 -5.90 22.44
CA TYR A 166 -8.85 -6.20 21.31
C TYR A 166 -8.18 -7.58 21.41
N ASP A 167 -7.96 -8.06 22.63
CA ASP A 167 -7.41 -9.37 22.94
C ASP A 167 -8.29 -10.57 22.49
N LEU A 168 -9.59 -10.35 22.27
CA LEU A 168 -10.52 -11.41 21.86
C LEU A 168 -10.56 -11.64 20.34
N GLY A 169 -9.91 -10.75 19.55
CA GLY A 169 -9.94 -10.80 18.09
C GLY A 169 -11.23 -10.28 17.48
N MET A 170 -11.16 -9.84 16.22
CA MET A 170 -12.20 -9.08 15.51
C MET A 170 -13.54 -9.82 15.33
N ALA A 171 -13.51 -11.16 15.37
CA ALA A 171 -14.74 -11.98 15.27
C ALA A 171 -15.59 -11.97 16.55
N HIS A 172 -15.01 -11.54 17.68
CA HIS A 172 -15.73 -11.49 18.95
C HIS A 172 -16.52 -10.19 19.07
N PRO A 173 -17.82 -10.21 19.50
CA PRO A 173 -18.63 -8.98 19.64
C PRO A 173 -18.00 -7.92 20.52
N ASP A 174 -17.37 -8.32 21.63
CA ASP A 174 -16.74 -7.41 22.58
C ASP A 174 -15.47 -6.74 22.06
N PHE A 175 -14.89 -7.21 20.96
CA PHE A 175 -13.82 -6.49 20.27
C PHE A 175 -14.27 -5.08 19.85
N TRP A 176 -15.52 -4.95 19.42
CA TRP A 176 -16.11 -3.68 18.95
C TRP A 176 -16.85 -2.93 20.05
N THR A 177 -17.08 -3.56 21.23
CA THR A 177 -17.75 -2.92 22.35
C THR A 177 -16.79 -1.99 23.09
N ASN A 178 -17.01 -0.70 22.98
CA ASN A 178 -16.22 0.34 23.63
C ASN A 178 -17.12 1.39 24.28
N TYR A 179 -16.57 2.20 25.17
CA TYR A 179 -17.35 3.14 25.98
C TYR A 179 -16.74 4.54 25.91
N GLN A 180 -17.62 5.56 25.89
CA GLN A 180 -17.22 6.96 25.93
C GLN A 180 -17.80 7.64 27.17
N PHE A 181 -16.96 8.41 27.85
CA PHE A 181 -17.34 9.24 28.99
C PHE A 181 -17.81 10.60 28.48
N CYS A 182 -19.10 10.75 28.33
CA CYS A 182 -19.74 11.93 27.74
C CYS A 182 -20.40 12.80 28.82
N GLY A 183 -19.59 13.34 29.73
CA GLY A 183 -20.14 14.06 30.87
C GLY A 183 -20.78 13.11 31.87
N CYS A 184 -22.08 13.32 32.20
CA CYS A 184 -22.83 12.41 33.06
C CYS A 184 -23.34 11.16 32.34
N GLU A 185 -23.20 11.07 31.03
CA GLU A 185 -23.62 9.92 30.22
C GLU A 185 -22.46 9.00 29.90
N LEU A 186 -22.69 7.70 30.03
CA LEU A 186 -21.83 6.64 29.52
C LEU A 186 -22.49 6.08 28.26
N THR A 187 -21.82 6.16 27.12
CA THR A 187 -22.35 5.67 25.84
C THR A 187 -21.43 4.65 25.21
N LYS A 188 -21.99 3.77 24.35
CA LYS A 188 -21.25 2.79 23.54
C LYS A 188 -21.17 3.20 22.06
N THR A 189 -21.92 4.20 21.67
CA THR A 189 -22.07 4.61 20.27
C THR A 189 -21.91 6.11 20.09
N GLY A 190 -21.36 6.81 21.09
CA GLY A 190 -21.21 8.25 21.08
C GLY A 190 -19.83 8.73 20.63
N ALA A 191 -19.74 10.03 20.44
CA ALA A 191 -18.48 10.77 20.37
C ALA A 191 -18.62 12.07 21.17
N ARG A 192 -17.54 12.47 21.82
CA ARG A 192 -17.44 13.75 22.53
C ARG A 192 -16.32 14.58 21.94
N LEU A 193 -16.65 15.80 21.56
CA LEU A 193 -15.71 16.81 21.07
C LEU A 193 -15.56 17.90 22.10
N ALA A 194 -14.32 18.17 22.54
CA ALA A 194 -13.99 19.26 23.42
C ALA A 194 -13.23 20.34 22.64
N ALA A 195 -13.78 21.54 22.57
CA ALA A 195 -13.09 22.72 22.03
C ALA A 195 -12.35 23.41 23.16
N LEU A 196 -11.02 23.48 23.05
CA LEU A 196 -10.13 24.05 24.06
C LEU A 196 -9.49 25.34 23.55
N GLU A 197 -9.52 26.38 24.40
CA GLU A 197 -8.72 27.58 24.26
C GLU A 197 -7.68 27.58 25.38
N PHE A 198 -6.42 27.78 25.05
CA PHE A 198 -5.32 27.75 26.01
C PHE A 198 -4.90 29.16 26.44
N PRO A 199 -4.31 29.32 27.63
CA PRO A 199 -3.72 30.57 28.07
C PRO A 199 -2.67 31.11 27.09
N ALA A 200 -2.46 32.43 27.10
CA ALA A 200 -1.39 33.05 26.34
C ALA A 200 -0.02 32.43 26.70
N GLY A 201 0.84 32.25 25.70
CA GLY A 201 2.14 31.60 25.86
C GLY A 201 2.13 30.07 25.80
N VAL A 202 0.96 29.44 25.67
CA VAL A 202 0.86 28.01 25.40
C VAL A 202 0.93 27.76 23.88
N ARG A 203 1.70 26.75 23.48
CA ARG A 203 1.83 26.28 22.10
C ARG A 203 1.74 24.77 22.06
N LEU A 204 1.10 24.25 21.01
CA LEU A 204 0.98 22.83 20.76
C LEU A 204 1.83 22.42 19.56
N ALA A 205 2.47 21.28 19.68
CA ALA A 205 3.17 20.63 18.58
C ALA A 205 2.66 19.20 18.43
N PHE A 206 2.60 18.73 17.19
CA PHE A 206 2.08 17.43 16.87
C PHE A 206 3.13 16.59 16.12
N GLY A 207 3.04 15.29 16.26
CA GLY A 207 3.86 14.35 15.54
C GLY A 207 3.16 13.01 15.42
N TYR A 208 3.43 12.28 14.34
CA TYR A 208 2.99 10.92 14.23
C TYR A 208 4.05 10.05 13.56
N GLY A 209 4.02 8.77 13.91
CA GLY A 209 4.92 7.79 13.35
C GLY A 209 4.33 6.40 13.42
N HIS A 210 4.69 5.55 12.50
CA HIS A 210 4.14 4.20 12.44
C HIS A 210 5.19 3.10 12.60
N GLY A 211 6.40 3.28 12.05
CA GLY A 211 7.44 2.24 12.08
C GLY A 211 7.20 1.08 11.10
N TRP A 212 6.18 1.17 10.25
CA TRP A 212 6.00 0.23 9.16
C TRP A 212 6.95 0.53 8.02
N GLU A 213 7.60 -0.50 7.50
CA GLU A 213 8.61 -0.41 6.47
C GLU A 213 8.09 -0.97 5.14
N PRO A 214 8.32 -0.28 4.01
CA PRO A 214 7.88 -0.77 2.72
C PRO A 214 8.67 -2.01 2.29
N VAL A 215 7.95 -2.96 1.68
CA VAL A 215 8.48 -4.17 1.08
C VAL A 215 8.18 -4.13 -0.42
N GLY A 216 9.20 -4.23 -1.26
CA GLY A 216 9.05 -4.24 -2.72
C GLY A 216 8.75 -2.87 -3.33
N GLU A 217 8.16 -2.89 -4.51
CA GLU A 217 7.88 -1.72 -5.34
C GLU A 217 6.48 -1.15 -5.14
N GLU A 218 6.21 -0.04 -5.81
CA GLU A 218 4.88 0.55 -5.86
C GLU A 218 3.94 -0.34 -6.68
N LEU A 219 2.77 -0.61 -6.13
CA LEU A 219 1.71 -1.38 -6.72
C LEU A 219 0.51 -0.48 -7.01
N VAL A 220 -0.26 -0.82 -8.03
CA VAL A 220 -1.53 -0.17 -8.33
C VAL A 220 -2.67 -1.10 -7.94
N ILE A 221 -3.65 -0.61 -7.20
CA ILE A 221 -4.88 -1.34 -6.93
C ILE A 221 -5.75 -1.27 -8.18
N THR A 222 -5.73 -2.34 -8.97
CA THR A 222 -6.41 -2.39 -10.28
C THR A 222 -7.89 -2.77 -10.17
N ARG A 223 -8.30 -3.37 -9.04
CA ARG A 223 -9.72 -3.62 -8.74
C ARG A 223 -10.00 -3.54 -7.25
N ALA A 224 -10.97 -2.69 -6.88
CA ALA A 224 -11.48 -2.57 -5.52
C ALA A 224 -12.97 -2.17 -5.52
N GLU A 225 -13.67 -2.45 -4.43
CA GLU A 225 -15.02 -1.97 -4.14
C GLU A 225 -14.98 -1.20 -2.81
N GLY A 226 -14.84 0.14 -2.88
CA GLY A 226 -14.58 0.95 -1.70
C GLY A 226 -13.29 0.50 -1.00
N PRO A 227 -13.33 0.10 0.30
CA PRO A 227 -12.16 -0.35 1.04
C PRO A 227 -11.75 -1.81 0.77
N GLU A 228 -12.51 -2.55 -0.01
CA GLU A 228 -12.26 -3.95 -0.32
C GLU A 228 -11.38 -4.09 -1.57
N VAL A 229 -10.12 -4.40 -1.35
CA VAL A 229 -9.12 -4.62 -2.42
C VAL A 229 -9.23 -6.04 -2.93
N MET A 230 -9.36 -6.20 -4.24
CA MET A 230 -9.50 -7.49 -4.92
C MET A 230 -8.33 -7.81 -5.83
N GLU A 231 -7.60 -6.80 -6.35
CA GLU A 231 -6.55 -7.00 -7.35
C GLU A 231 -5.47 -5.93 -7.26
N LEU A 232 -4.21 -6.36 -7.38
CA LEU A 232 -3.00 -5.54 -7.38
C LEU A 232 -2.23 -5.79 -8.68
N ASN A 233 -1.95 -4.77 -9.47
CA ASN A 233 -1.25 -4.88 -10.76
C ASN A 233 -1.82 -5.99 -11.68
N GLY A 234 -3.14 -6.19 -11.72
CA GLY A 234 -3.77 -7.25 -12.49
C GLY A 234 -3.73 -8.65 -11.85
N VAL A 235 -3.16 -8.80 -10.65
CA VAL A 235 -3.09 -10.07 -9.92
C VAL A 235 -4.14 -10.09 -8.80
N PRO A 236 -4.98 -11.14 -8.67
CA PRO A 236 -5.91 -11.28 -7.56
C PRO A 236 -5.18 -11.14 -6.21
N VAL A 237 -5.72 -10.33 -5.30
CA VAL A 237 -5.03 -9.96 -4.05
C VAL A 237 -4.71 -11.18 -3.17
N ILE A 238 -5.58 -12.18 -3.15
CA ILE A 238 -5.33 -13.43 -2.40
C ILE A 238 -4.14 -14.18 -2.98
N GLU A 239 -4.05 -14.29 -4.32
CA GLU A 239 -2.92 -14.91 -5.00
C GLU A 239 -1.63 -14.11 -4.78
N PHE A 240 -1.71 -12.78 -4.81
CA PHE A 240 -0.59 -11.90 -4.48
C PHE A 240 -0.02 -12.20 -3.09
N TYR A 241 -0.88 -12.28 -2.06
CA TYR A 241 -0.43 -12.62 -0.71
C TYR A 241 0.11 -14.06 -0.61
N ARG A 242 -0.48 -15.03 -1.32
CA ARG A 242 -0.02 -16.43 -1.32
C ARG A 242 1.37 -16.61 -1.93
N GLN A 243 1.80 -15.71 -2.82
CA GLN A 243 3.15 -15.76 -3.41
C GLN A 243 4.26 -15.65 -2.37
N PHE A 244 4.06 -14.90 -1.28
CA PHE A 244 5.07 -14.73 -0.23
C PHE A 244 4.69 -15.35 1.13
N LEU A 245 3.42 -15.57 1.41
CA LEU A 245 2.99 -16.27 2.64
C LEU A 245 3.01 -17.80 2.50
N GLY A 246 3.12 -18.30 1.28
CA GLY A 246 3.09 -19.73 0.94
C GLY A 246 1.75 -20.16 0.35
N ARG A 247 1.81 -20.89 -0.77
CA ARG A 247 0.61 -21.37 -1.49
C ARG A 247 -0.21 -22.37 -0.67
N ASP A 248 0.46 -23.17 0.16
CA ASP A 248 -0.14 -24.21 0.97
C ASP A 248 -0.50 -23.76 2.40
N ALA A 249 -0.41 -22.45 2.68
CA ALA A 249 -0.83 -21.89 3.95
C ALA A 249 -2.32 -22.16 4.19
N GLY A 250 -2.65 -22.79 5.31
CA GLY A 250 -4.05 -23.01 5.70
C GLY A 250 -4.81 -21.70 5.86
N ASP A 251 -6.10 -21.69 5.50
CA ASP A 251 -6.90 -20.47 5.44
C ASP A 251 -6.85 -19.64 6.73
N LYS A 252 -6.98 -20.29 7.89
CA LYS A 252 -6.92 -19.60 9.19
C LYS A 252 -5.57 -18.90 9.44
N PHE A 253 -4.47 -19.56 9.10
CA PHE A 253 -3.14 -18.96 9.20
C PHE A 253 -2.97 -17.80 8.21
N PHE A 254 -3.45 -17.98 6.99
CA PHE A 254 -3.43 -16.96 5.95
C PHE A 254 -4.18 -15.69 6.39
N GLU A 255 -5.42 -15.83 6.88
CA GLU A 255 -6.22 -14.71 7.39
C GLU A 255 -5.54 -13.95 8.52
N LEU A 256 -4.85 -14.64 9.43
CA LEU A 256 -4.08 -14.02 10.51
C LEU A 256 -2.85 -13.29 9.98
N MET A 257 -2.15 -13.89 9.02
CA MET A 257 -0.90 -13.33 8.49
C MET A 257 -1.12 -12.13 7.58
N VAL A 258 -2.20 -12.09 6.79
CA VAL A 258 -2.53 -10.95 5.93
C VAL A 258 -2.61 -9.63 6.74
N GLN A 259 -3.10 -9.68 7.98
CA GLN A 259 -3.19 -8.50 8.84
C GLN A 259 -1.82 -7.93 9.26
N ARG A 260 -0.74 -8.69 9.11
CA ARG A 260 0.64 -8.24 9.39
C ARG A 260 1.32 -7.57 8.19
N TYR A 261 0.68 -7.60 7.02
CA TYR A 261 1.20 -7.02 5.78
C TYR A 261 0.17 -6.08 5.18
N GLY A 262 0.20 -4.85 5.62
CA GLY A 262 -0.69 -3.81 5.13
C GLY A 262 -0.14 -3.09 3.90
N PHE A 263 -0.76 -1.97 3.60
CA PHE A 263 -0.34 -1.08 2.54
C PHE A 263 0.03 0.29 3.09
N SER A 264 1.05 0.93 2.55
CA SER A 264 1.32 2.34 2.73
C SER A 264 0.98 3.12 1.47
N MET A 265 0.42 4.32 1.67
CA MET A 265 0.15 5.29 0.62
C MET A 265 0.90 6.57 0.96
N LEU A 266 1.45 7.25 -0.03
CA LEU A 266 2.05 8.57 0.19
C LEU A 266 0.95 9.57 0.59
N ALA A 267 1.21 10.34 1.64
CA ALA A 267 0.42 11.52 1.94
C ALA A 267 0.59 12.58 0.83
N PRO A 268 -0.34 13.53 0.68
CA PRO A 268 -0.22 14.59 -0.32
C PRO A 268 1.08 15.38 -0.28
N CYS A 269 1.74 15.47 0.88
CA CYS A 269 3.06 16.09 1.03
C CYS A 269 4.22 15.31 0.38
N GLY A 270 4.00 14.07 -0.07
CA GLY A 270 5.03 13.22 -0.68
C GLY A 270 6.14 12.70 0.26
N VAL A 271 6.10 13.06 1.54
CA VAL A 271 7.15 12.71 2.53
C VAL A 271 6.65 11.70 3.57
N LYS A 272 5.44 11.88 4.07
CA LYS A 272 4.82 10.98 5.05
C LYS A 272 3.93 9.96 4.36
N THR A 273 3.66 8.85 5.04
CA THR A 273 2.81 7.78 4.53
C THR A 273 1.63 7.53 5.46
N PHE A 274 0.50 7.14 4.87
CA PHE A 274 -0.66 6.62 5.56
C PHE A 274 -0.66 5.09 5.50
N ILE A 275 -1.06 4.47 6.58
CA ILE A 275 -1.14 3.02 6.68
C ILE A 275 -2.58 2.57 6.47
N LYS A 276 -2.74 1.53 5.65
CA LYS A 276 -3.98 0.80 5.42
C LYS A 276 -3.75 -0.66 5.83
N LEU A 277 -4.30 -1.06 6.96
CA LEU A 277 -4.21 -2.45 7.39
C LEU A 277 -5.38 -3.28 6.85
N PRO A 278 -5.13 -4.47 6.31
CA PRO A 278 -6.18 -5.46 6.10
C PRO A 278 -6.74 -5.90 7.46
N VAL A 279 -8.00 -5.57 7.72
CA VAL A 279 -8.68 -5.95 8.96
C VAL A 279 -9.53 -7.21 8.82
N SER A 280 -9.88 -7.57 7.59
CA SER A 280 -10.54 -8.84 7.29
C SER A 280 -10.15 -9.32 5.89
N CYS A 281 -10.23 -10.64 5.72
CA CYS A 281 -9.98 -11.33 4.47
C CYS A 281 -11.20 -12.20 4.14
N ASP A 282 -11.81 -11.98 3.00
CA ASP A 282 -12.89 -12.84 2.47
C ASP A 282 -12.34 -13.69 1.32
N LEU A 283 -11.98 -14.93 1.65
CA LEU A 283 -11.43 -15.88 0.67
C LEU A 283 -12.43 -16.28 -0.42
N LYS A 284 -13.75 -16.22 -0.14
CA LYS A 284 -14.80 -16.54 -1.13
C LYS A 284 -14.98 -15.41 -2.13
N LYS A 285 -14.99 -14.16 -1.65
CA LYS A 285 -15.05 -12.97 -2.48
C LYS A 285 -13.71 -12.67 -3.16
N GLY A 286 -12.60 -13.22 -2.62
CA GLY A 286 -11.25 -12.92 -3.07
C GLY A 286 -10.83 -11.50 -2.74
N ALA A 287 -11.20 -10.99 -1.57
CA ALA A 287 -10.98 -9.60 -1.17
C ALA A 287 -10.34 -9.46 0.21
N VAL A 288 -9.57 -8.40 0.40
CA VAL A 288 -9.10 -7.93 1.70
C VAL A 288 -9.67 -6.54 1.98
N ARG A 289 -10.27 -6.35 3.17
CA ARG A 289 -10.83 -5.06 3.58
C ARG A 289 -9.80 -4.26 4.33
N CYS A 290 -9.50 -3.08 3.82
CA CYS A 290 -8.53 -2.15 4.39
C CYS A 290 -9.17 -1.15 5.37
N PHE A 291 -8.41 -0.78 6.40
CA PHE A 291 -8.80 0.18 7.43
C PHE A 291 -7.65 1.18 7.68
N PRO A 292 -7.89 2.50 7.85
CA PRO A 292 -9.17 3.20 7.70
C PRO A 292 -9.79 3.04 6.31
N ALA A 293 -11.14 3.04 6.26
CA ALA A 293 -11.89 2.82 5.04
C ALA A 293 -11.86 4.05 4.12
N GLU A 294 -11.59 3.83 2.86
CA GLU A 294 -11.75 4.80 1.77
C GLU A 294 -11.92 4.04 0.45
N ASP A 295 -12.18 4.75 -0.62
CA ASP A 295 -12.15 4.15 -1.94
C ASP A 295 -10.71 3.86 -2.36
N MET A 296 -10.41 2.58 -2.54
CA MET A 296 -9.06 2.09 -2.87
C MET A 296 -8.82 1.93 -4.37
N GLN A 297 -9.85 2.08 -5.22
CA GLN A 297 -9.73 1.90 -6.66
C GLN A 297 -8.69 2.84 -7.29
N GLY A 298 -7.74 2.30 -8.03
CA GLY A 298 -6.70 3.05 -8.73
C GLY A 298 -5.61 3.65 -7.84
N LYS A 299 -5.65 3.43 -6.52
CA LYS A 299 -4.63 3.94 -5.58
C LYS A 299 -3.29 3.25 -5.80
N LYS A 300 -2.22 4.04 -5.63
CA LYS A 300 -0.84 3.57 -5.60
C LYS A 300 -0.45 3.26 -4.16
N VAL A 301 0.05 2.05 -3.94
CA VAL A 301 0.37 1.54 -2.60
C VAL A 301 1.71 0.82 -2.61
N ARG A 302 2.31 0.65 -1.43
CA ARG A 302 3.41 -0.29 -1.21
C ARG A 302 3.02 -1.28 -0.13
N LEU A 303 3.35 -2.54 -0.32
CA LEU A 303 3.24 -3.53 0.74
C LEU A 303 4.17 -3.12 1.90
N ILE A 304 3.71 -3.32 3.14
CA ILE A 304 4.47 -2.96 4.33
C ILE A 304 4.49 -4.10 5.35
N GLN A 305 5.52 -4.09 6.15
CA GLN A 305 5.66 -4.95 7.33
C GLN A 305 6.20 -4.14 8.51
N ALA A 306 6.04 -4.64 9.72
CA ALA A 306 6.61 -4.04 10.92
C ALA A 306 7.27 -5.09 11.81
N SER A 307 8.33 -4.69 12.49
CA SER A 307 8.94 -5.39 13.61
C SER A 307 8.71 -4.60 14.91
N ARG A 308 8.93 -5.22 16.06
CA ARG A 308 8.86 -4.52 17.35
C ARG A 308 9.83 -3.34 17.40
N LEU A 309 11.05 -3.52 16.92
CA LEU A 309 12.07 -2.45 16.90
C LEU A 309 11.67 -1.30 15.98
N SER A 310 11.15 -1.59 14.79
CA SER A 310 10.73 -0.53 13.86
C SER A 310 9.53 0.25 14.39
N LEU A 311 8.62 -0.40 15.13
CA LEU A 311 7.52 0.30 15.81
C LEU A 311 8.04 1.27 16.88
N VAL A 312 8.97 0.85 17.74
CA VAL A 312 9.61 1.71 18.75
C VAL A 312 10.30 2.91 18.10
N GLU A 313 11.00 2.71 16.99
CA GLU A 313 11.62 3.81 16.23
C GLU A 313 10.57 4.73 15.59
N GLY A 314 9.42 4.22 15.18
CA GLY A 314 8.27 5.02 14.73
C GLY A 314 7.77 5.98 15.82
N ALA A 315 7.69 5.52 17.05
CA ALA A 315 7.33 6.38 18.20
C ALA A 315 8.40 7.44 18.49
N ARG A 316 9.68 7.07 18.39
CA ARG A 316 10.80 8.03 18.51
C ARG A 316 10.76 9.10 17.43
N ALA A 317 10.42 8.72 16.19
CA ALA A 317 10.28 9.66 15.09
C ALA A 317 9.14 10.65 15.32
N ALA A 318 7.97 10.19 15.80
CA ALA A 318 6.86 11.06 16.17
C ALA A 318 7.26 12.09 17.25
N ALA A 319 8.03 11.66 18.24
CA ALA A 319 8.54 12.57 19.29
C ALA A 319 9.52 13.61 18.73
N LYS A 320 10.38 13.22 17.80
CA LYS A 320 11.29 14.15 17.10
C LYS A 320 10.53 15.21 16.28
N ASP A 321 9.44 14.82 15.61
CA ASP A 321 8.59 15.78 14.88
C ASP A 321 8.02 16.84 15.84
N CYS A 322 7.49 16.44 17.01
CA CYS A 322 7.02 17.37 18.04
C CYS A 322 8.15 18.28 18.57
N ALA A 323 9.32 17.72 18.84
CA ALA A 323 10.46 18.46 19.38
C ALA A 323 11.00 19.48 18.37
N ALA A 324 10.96 19.17 17.08
CA ALA A 324 11.40 20.07 16.01
C ALA A 324 10.59 21.38 15.95
N ALA A 325 9.33 21.37 16.38
CA ALA A 325 8.48 22.56 16.44
C ALA A 325 8.86 23.53 17.57
N SER A 326 9.63 23.10 18.58
CA SER A 326 10.08 23.93 19.70
C SER A 326 11.50 23.52 20.15
N PRO A 327 12.52 23.79 19.33
CA PRO A 327 13.89 23.36 19.60
C PRO A 327 14.41 23.81 20.98
N GLY A 328 15.00 22.89 21.73
CA GLY A 328 15.60 23.15 23.02
C GLY A 328 14.63 23.38 24.20
N LYS A 329 13.30 23.39 23.96
CA LYS A 329 12.29 23.49 25.00
C LYS A 329 11.79 22.11 25.43
N LYS A 330 11.52 21.95 26.72
CA LYS A 330 10.83 20.76 27.25
C LYS A 330 9.32 21.01 27.26
N PRO A 331 8.51 20.06 26.80
CA PRO A 331 7.06 20.18 26.93
C PRO A 331 6.63 19.98 28.40
N ALA A 332 5.58 20.68 28.78
CA ALA A 332 4.91 20.51 30.07
C ALA A 332 4.05 19.25 30.13
N LEU A 333 3.62 18.77 28.97
CA LEU A 333 2.84 17.52 28.80
C LEU A 333 3.10 16.95 27.41
N VAL A 334 3.21 15.64 27.33
CA VAL A 334 3.08 14.87 26.08
C VAL A 334 1.83 14.00 26.20
N PHE A 335 0.86 14.23 25.30
CA PHE A 335 -0.30 13.37 25.17
C PHE A 335 -0.04 12.36 24.06
N MET A 336 -0.04 11.07 24.40
CA MET A 336 0.29 9.98 23.51
C MET A 336 -0.92 9.12 23.23
N VAL A 337 -1.31 9.00 21.98
CA VAL A 337 -2.36 8.08 21.50
C VAL A 337 -1.69 7.05 20.61
N SER A 338 -1.67 5.80 21.03
CA SER A 338 -1.07 4.70 20.30
C SER A 338 -2.13 3.68 19.90
N CYS A 339 -2.01 3.07 18.73
CA CYS A 339 -2.98 2.07 18.28
C CYS A 339 -2.89 0.77 19.09
N CYS A 340 -4.03 0.18 19.43
CA CYS A 340 -4.06 -1.13 20.10
C CYS A 340 -3.43 -2.26 19.26
N SER A 341 -3.42 -2.15 17.93
CA SER A 341 -2.70 -3.07 17.07
C SER A 341 -1.18 -3.05 17.28
N ARG A 342 -0.62 -1.91 17.67
CA ARG A 342 0.81 -1.78 18.02
C ARG A 342 1.12 -2.51 19.32
N SER A 343 0.26 -2.35 20.34
CA SER A 343 0.35 -3.09 21.59
C SER A 343 0.40 -4.60 21.34
N HIS A 344 -0.43 -5.09 20.41
CA HIS A 344 -0.46 -6.51 20.05
C HIS A 344 0.83 -7.01 19.36
N ILE A 345 1.55 -6.14 18.66
CA ILE A 345 2.85 -6.49 18.06
C ILE A 345 3.98 -6.33 19.08
N LEU A 346 3.94 -5.26 19.89
CA LEU A 346 4.97 -4.96 20.89
C LEU A 346 4.98 -5.95 22.05
N HIS A 347 3.83 -6.48 22.47
CA HIS A 347 3.65 -7.34 23.62
C HIS A 347 4.31 -6.76 24.90
N SER A 348 5.28 -7.47 25.47
CA SER A 348 6.05 -7.05 26.66
C SER A 348 6.90 -5.77 26.45
N ARG A 349 7.13 -5.36 25.21
CA ARG A 349 7.93 -4.17 24.85
C ARG A 349 7.13 -2.88 24.68
N GLU A 350 5.89 -2.82 25.14
CA GLU A 350 5.06 -1.61 25.09
C GLU A 350 5.71 -0.43 25.83
N ASN A 351 6.42 -0.72 26.93
CA ASN A 351 7.15 0.30 27.66
C ASN A 351 8.32 0.90 26.87
N ASP A 352 8.93 0.14 25.96
CA ASP A 352 10.00 0.64 25.08
C ASP A 352 9.48 1.74 24.15
N GLU A 353 8.23 1.66 23.73
CA GLU A 353 7.58 2.70 22.94
C GLU A 353 7.44 4.01 23.73
N VAL A 354 6.99 3.94 24.98
CA VAL A 354 6.87 5.09 25.89
C VAL A 354 8.25 5.65 26.22
N ASP A 355 9.23 4.79 26.49
CA ASP A 355 10.61 5.18 26.79
C ASP A 355 11.30 5.80 25.56
N ALA A 356 10.98 5.36 24.35
CA ALA A 356 11.46 5.97 23.10
C ALA A 356 10.97 7.43 22.97
N VAL A 357 9.69 7.69 23.26
CA VAL A 357 9.13 9.04 23.30
C VAL A 357 9.82 9.89 24.38
N ARG A 358 9.93 9.36 25.60
CA ARG A 358 10.57 10.05 26.73
C ARG A 358 12.06 10.32 26.52
N SER A 359 12.74 9.49 25.74
CA SER A 359 14.17 9.69 25.42
C SER A 359 14.43 10.98 24.64
N VAL A 360 13.43 11.46 23.88
CA VAL A 360 13.53 12.70 23.11
C VAL A 360 13.26 13.94 23.97
N PHE A 361 12.26 13.86 24.85
CA PHE A 361 11.83 15.03 25.66
C PHE A 361 12.47 15.10 27.04
N GLY A 362 13.06 14.01 27.53
CA GLY A 362 13.59 13.85 28.87
C GLY A 362 12.69 12.99 29.77
N LYS A 363 13.32 12.18 30.62
CA LYS A 363 12.65 11.18 31.47
C LYS A 363 11.59 11.73 32.42
N ASP A 364 11.73 12.98 32.82
CA ASP A 364 10.83 13.67 33.77
C ASP A 364 9.65 14.36 33.09
N THR A 365 9.57 14.32 31.73
CA THR A 365 8.45 14.92 31.00
C THR A 365 7.15 14.19 31.34
N PRO A 366 6.09 14.91 31.76
CA PRO A 366 4.79 14.31 31.96
C PRO A 366 4.25 13.67 30.68
N VAL A 367 3.89 12.39 30.75
CA VAL A 367 3.29 11.64 29.66
C VAL A 367 1.94 11.10 30.12
N PHE A 368 0.92 11.36 29.33
CA PHE A 368 -0.44 10.83 29.52
C PHE A 368 -0.97 10.32 28.19
N GLY A 369 -1.66 9.22 28.20
CA GLY A 369 -2.23 8.69 26.97
C GLY A 369 -2.89 7.32 27.12
N PHE A 370 -3.16 6.71 25.98
CA PHE A 370 -3.86 5.43 25.94
C PHE A 370 -3.63 4.68 24.62
N TYR A 371 -3.88 3.37 24.65
CA TYR A 371 -3.98 2.55 23.44
C TYR A 371 -5.40 2.58 22.89
N SER A 372 -5.53 3.15 21.68
CA SER A 372 -6.77 3.53 21.01
C SER A 372 -7.22 2.52 19.95
N GLY A 373 -8.47 2.64 19.51
CA GLY A 373 -9.02 1.95 18.34
C GLY A 373 -8.69 2.63 17.00
N GLY A 374 -7.98 3.76 17.05
CA GLY A 374 -7.53 4.56 15.90
C GLY A 374 -7.17 5.96 16.35
N GLU A 375 -6.17 6.54 15.73
CA GLU A 375 -5.52 7.78 16.13
C GLU A 375 -6.00 8.95 15.28
N ILE A 376 -6.13 10.12 15.91
CA ILE A 376 -6.48 11.37 15.24
C ILE A 376 -5.36 12.37 15.51
N VAL A 377 -4.74 12.86 14.44
CA VAL A 377 -3.63 13.81 14.53
C VAL A 377 -3.72 14.88 13.44
N PRO A 378 -3.45 16.16 13.77
CA PRO A 378 -3.39 17.21 12.77
C PRO A 378 -2.27 17.01 11.76
N TRP A 379 -2.42 17.58 10.56
CA TRP A 379 -1.31 17.73 9.64
C TRP A 379 -0.12 18.40 10.32
N LEU A 380 1.06 17.83 10.09
CA LEU A 380 2.29 18.54 10.39
C LEU A 380 2.39 19.75 9.45
N SER A 381 2.84 20.88 9.96
CA SER A 381 3.01 22.10 9.17
C SER A 381 3.93 21.91 7.95
N SER A 382 4.86 20.96 8.02
CA SER A 382 5.71 20.53 6.89
C SER A 382 5.01 19.67 5.84
N CYS A 383 3.80 19.19 6.12
CA CYS A 383 3.04 18.26 5.29
C CYS A 383 1.67 18.79 4.86
N ALA A 384 1.24 19.93 5.40
CA ALA A 384 -0.02 20.54 4.98
C ALA A 384 0.13 21.12 3.56
N PRO A 385 -0.79 20.82 2.64
CA PRO A 385 -0.90 21.60 1.40
C PRO A 385 -1.05 23.08 1.76
N ALA A 386 -0.52 23.96 0.94
CA ALA A 386 -0.56 25.41 1.21
C ALA A 386 -2.00 25.89 1.43
N GLY A 387 -2.34 26.27 2.65
CA GLY A 387 -3.67 26.78 3.03
C GLY A 387 -4.64 25.72 3.60
N GLU A 388 -4.27 24.45 3.71
CA GLU A 388 -5.12 23.43 4.31
C GLU A 388 -4.66 23.10 5.74
N CYS A 389 -5.57 23.28 6.69
CA CYS A 389 -5.46 22.79 8.07
C CYS A 389 -6.46 21.65 8.21
N GLY A 390 -5.98 20.43 8.24
CA GLY A 390 -6.81 19.25 8.43
C GLY A 390 -6.21 18.31 9.49
N SER A 391 -7.03 17.37 9.93
CA SER A 391 -6.59 16.28 10.80
C SER A 391 -6.94 14.96 10.15
N PHE A 392 -6.12 13.95 10.41
CA PHE A 392 -6.27 12.65 9.79
C PHE A 392 -6.59 11.58 10.81
N TYR A 393 -7.45 10.68 10.36
CA TYR A 393 -7.73 9.43 11.03
C TYR A 393 -6.73 8.37 10.56
N HIS A 394 -5.96 7.86 11.51
CA HIS A 394 -4.92 6.87 11.30
C HIS A 394 -5.27 5.53 11.94
N THR A 395 -4.55 4.50 11.55
CA THR A 395 -4.48 3.22 12.24
C THR A 395 -3.04 2.79 12.38
N THR A 396 -2.75 2.00 13.41
CA THR A 396 -1.44 1.42 13.67
C THR A 396 -0.29 2.42 13.74
N THR A 397 -0.63 3.64 14.15
CA THR A 397 0.33 4.72 14.37
C THR A 397 0.46 5.05 15.84
N VAL A 398 1.42 5.88 16.17
CA VAL A 398 1.46 6.64 17.41
C VAL A 398 1.33 8.11 17.06
N ALA A 399 0.35 8.76 17.65
CA ALA A 399 0.07 10.19 17.52
C ALA A 399 0.45 10.88 18.82
N LEU A 400 1.20 11.99 18.73
CA LEU A 400 1.68 12.75 19.85
C LEU A 400 1.22 14.19 19.75
N MET A 401 0.83 14.74 20.90
CA MET A 401 0.67 16.18 21.11
C MET A 401 1.58 16.62 22.26
N ALA A 402 2.48 17.53 22.00
CA ALA A 402 3.35 18.13 22.99
C ALA A 402 2.87 19.56 23.33
N LEU A 403 2.62 19.83 24.60
CA LEU A 403 2.22 21.13 25.11
C LEU A 403 3.45 21.86 25.65
N TYR A 404 3.77 23.00 25.07
CA TYR A 404 4.83 23.90 25.48
C TYR A 404 4.24 25.17 26.10
N ALA A 405 4.91 25.75 27.08
CA ALA A 405 4.48 26.96 27.74
C ALA A 405 5.65 27.89 27.97
N ASP A 406 5.42 29.20 27.84
CA ASP A 406 6.41 30.23 28.09
C ASP A 406 6.41 30.70 29.58
N GLY A 407 5.40 30.30 30.37
CA GLY A 407 5.30 30.52 31.82
C GLY A 407 5.49 29.23 32.62
N GLU A 408 5.41 29.35 33.97
CA GLU A 408 5.53 28.19 34.85
C GLU A 408 4.30 27.29 34.74
N VAL A 409 4.53 25.99 34.50
CA VAL A 409 3.50 24.94 34.55
C VAL A 409 3.81 24.02 35.71
N ARG A 410 2.94 24.01 36.71
CA ARG A 410 3.04 23.07 37.82
C ARG A 410 2.51 21.71 37.39
N THR A 411 3.36 20.69 37.48
CA THR A 411 3.00 19.34 37.05
C THR A 411 3.11 18.35 38.22
N SER A 412 2.21 17.33 38.18
CA SER A 412 2.37 16.15 39.02
C SER A 412 2.07 14.89 38.19
N VAL A 413 2.84 13.87 38.44
CA VAL A 413 2.75 12.59 37.71
C VAL A 413 2.71 11.42 38.71
N PRO A 414 2.07 10.31 38.38
CA PRO A 414 2.05 9.15 39.24
C PRO A 414 3.49 8.64 39.45
N ARG A 415 3.87 8.49 40.70
CA ARG A 415 5.09 7.78 41.10
C ARG A 415 4.70 6.32 41.37
N GLY A 416 4.51 5.56 40.34
CA GLY A 416 4.29 4.12 40.45
C GLY A 416 5.61 3.38 40.50
N LYS A 417 5.73 2.39 41.40
CA LYS A 417 6.61 1.27 41.11
C LYS A 417 6.03 0.62 39.85
N ARG A 418 6.84 0.42 38.79
CA ARG A 418 6.56 -0.61 37.79
C ARG A 418 5.99 -1.80 38.56
N ALA A 419 4.87 -2.37 38.10
CA ALA A 419 4.22 -3.54 38.70
C ALA A 419 5.33 -4.46 39.22
N ALA A 420 5.25 -4.78 40.52
CA ALA A 420 6.34 -5.31 41.33
C ALA A 420 7.36 -6.05 40.47
N GLU A 421 8.62 -5.59 40.50
CA GLU A 421 9.71 -6.43 40.00
C GLU A 421 9.46 -7.79 40.63
N LEU A 422 8.92 -8.70 39.85
CA LEU A 422 8.85 -10.11 40.21
C LEU A 422 10.25 -10.47 40.64
N ASP A 423 10.40 -10.94 41.86
CA ASP A 423 11.66 -11.25 42.54
C ASP A 423 12.24 -12.55 41.95
N ALA A 424 12.45 -12.52 40.66
CA ALA A 424 12.98 -13.60 39.86
C ALA A 424 13.98 -13.04 38.86
N LYS A 425 15.15 -12.61 39.34
CA LYS A 425 16.30 -12.31 38.47
C LYS A 425 16.52 -13.39 37.41
N SER A 426 16.21 -14.64 37.74
CA SER A 426 16.34 -15.81 36.84
C SER A 426 15.19 -15.89 35.82
N GLU A 427 13.94 -15.68 36.23
CA GLU A 427 12.79 -15.67 35.33
C GLU A 427 12.80 -14.48 34.37
N LYS A 428 13.17 -13.30 34.88
CA LYS A 428 13.33 -12.11 34.06
C LYS A 428 14.44 -12.29 33.01
N ALA A 429 15.59 -12.85 33.40
CA ALA A 429 16.68 -13.12 32.46
C ALA A 429 16.31 -14.17 31.39
N LEU A 430 15.48 -15.16 31.73
CA LEU A 430 14.94 -16.15 30.79
C LEU A 430 13.91 -15.52 29.85
N LEU A 431 13.05 -14.64 30.36
CA LEU A 431 12.06 -13.91 29.58
C LEU A 431 12.77 -12.96 28.61
N ASP A 432 13.70 -12.14 29.09
CA ASP A 432 14.49 -11.19 28.28
C ASP A 432 15.24 -11.94 27.16
N ARG A 433 15.85 -13.08 27.46
CA ARG A 433 16.55 -13.91 26.47
C ARG A 433 15.60 -14.55 25.45
N SER A 434 14.41 -14.96 25.89
CA SER A 434 13.36 -15.50 25.01
C SER A 434 12.84 -14.41 24.07
N GLU A 435 12.69 -13.17 24.55
CA GLU A 435 12.28 -12.01 23.77
C GLU A 435 13.33 -11.57 22.75
N GLU A 436 14.61 -11.51 23.15
CA GLU A 436 15.72 -11.25 22.22
C GLU A 436 15.77 -12.28 21.09
N MET A 437 15.52 -13.56 21.41
CA MET A 437 15.50 -14.63 20.41
C MET A 437 14.28 -14.51 19.48
N LEU A 438 13.14 -14.05 20.01
CA LEU A 438 11.94 -13.80 19.23
C LEU A 438 12.15 -12.60 18.28
N ASP A 439 12.73 -11.51 18.77
CA ASP A 439 13.08 -10.34 17.95
C ASP A 439 14.08 -10.69 16.84
N ALA A 440 15.10 -11.48 17.16
CA ALA A 440 16.06 -11.95 16.17
C ALA A 440 15.38 -12.82 15.11
N THR A 441 14.44 -13.68 15.51
CA THR A 441 13.67 -14.53 14.60
C THR A 441 12.72 -13.71 13.72
N GLU A 442 12.01 -12.73 14.29
CA GLU A 442 11.15 -11.80 13.52
C GLU A 442 11.97 -10.99 12.50
N SER A 443 13.13 -10.48 12.92
CA SER A 443 14.04 -9.74 12.04
C SER A 443 14.57 -10.62 10.91
N PHE A 444 14.91 -11.87 11.22
CA PHE A 444 15.36 -12.84 10.22
C PHE A 444 14.26 -13.17 9.21
N LEU A 445 13.05 -13.49 9.68
CA LEU A 445 11.89 -13.79 8.84
C LEU A 445 11.50 -12.57 7.97
N SER A 446 11.55 -11.36 8.53
CA SER A 446 11.31 -10.12 7.82
C SER A 446 12.31 -9.90 6.69
N ASN A 447 13.60 -10.11 6.98
CA ASN A 447 14.66 -9.99 5.96
C ASN A 447 14.55 -11.07 4.88
N LEU A 448 14.16 -12.30 5.27
CA LEU A 448 13.95 -13.41 4.34
C LEU A 448 12.77 -13.11 3.40
N SER A 449 11.64 -12.62 3.93
CA SER A 449 10.47 -12.22 3.14
C SER A 449 10.81 -11.09 2.16
N ARG A 450 11.56 -10.08 2.62
CA ARG A 450 12.02 -8.97 1.78
C ARG A 450 12.95 -9.45 0.65
N LYS A 451 13.85 -10.37 0.96
CA LYS A 451 14.74 -10.97 -0.03
C LYS A 451 13.96 -11.80 -1.06
N SER A 452 13.08 -12.67 -0.59
CA SER A 452 12.24 -13.53 -1.45
C SER A 452 11.37 -12.70 -2.40
N TYR A 453 10.79 -11.60 -1.91
CA TYR A 453 10.01 -10.69 -2.75
C TYR A 453 10.87 -10.04 -3.84
N LYS A 454 12.05 -9.51 -3.48
CA LYS A 454 12.99 -8.90 -4.44
C LYS A 454 13.48 -9.90 -5.48
N ASP A 455 13.78 -11.11 -5.06
CA ASP A 455 14.21 -12.18 -5.96
C ASP A 455 13.08 -12.59 -6.92
N GLY A 456 11.85 -12.67 -6.42
CA GLY A 456 10.65 -12.91 -7.24
C GLY A 456 10.38 -11.80 -8.26
N GLU A 457 10.51 -10.53 -7.87
CA GLU A 457 10.38 -9.38 -8.78
C GLU A 457 11.48 -9.39 -9.86
N LEU A 458 12.73 -9.68 -9.47
CA LEU A 458 13.82 -9.79 -10.44
C LEU A 458 13.57 -10.91 -11.45
N LEU A 459 13.15 -12.09 -10.98
CA LEU A 459 12.81 -13.22 -11.84
C LEU A 459 11.64 -12.88 -12.79
N ARG A 460 10.60 -12.18 -12.31
CA ARG A 460 9.50 -11.73 -13.15
C ARG A 460 9.97 -10.78 -14.24
N ARG A 461 10.79 -9.78 -13.90
CA ARG A 461 11.36 -8.85 -14.90
C ARG A 461 12.25 -9.54 -15.92
N GLN A 462 13.09 -10.48 -15.46
CA GLN A 462 13.92 -11.30 -16.37
C GLN A 462 13.04 -12.12 -17.31
N HIS A 463 11.96 -12.73 -16.80
CA HIS A 463 11.01 -13.49 -17.58
C HIS A 463 10.33 -12.62 -18.66
N GLU A 464 9.84 -11.43 -18.31
CA GLU A 464 9.23 -10.49 -19.25
C GLU A 464 10.22 -10.02 -20.34
N LEU A 465 11.46 -9.69 -19.93
CA LEU A 465 12.51 -9.32 -20.89
C LEU A 465 12.85 -10.48 -21.81
N ILE A 466 13.10 -11.67 -21.30
CA ILE A 466 13.43 -12.85 -22.13
C ILE A 466 12.27 -13.15 -23.10
N HIS A 467 11.02 -13.04 -22.64
CA HIS A 467 9.84 -13.23 -23.50
C HIS A 467 9.81 -12.23 -24.66
N ALA A 468 10.12 -10.96 -24.42
CA ALA A 468 10.15 -9.92 -25.46
C ALA A 468 11.23 -10.16 -26.53
N TYR A 469 12.31 -10.88 -26.20
CA TYR A 469 13.41 -11.20 -27.11
C TYR A 469 13.35 -12.63 -27.67
N THR A 470 12.33 -13.40 -27.33
CA THR A 470 12.18 -14.80 -27.76
C THR A 470 10.98 -14.91 -28.72
N PRO A 471 11.10 -15.62 -29.86
CA PRO A 471 9.97 -15.89 -30.74
C PRO A 471 8.79 -16.51 -29.95
N HIS A 472 7.57 -16.08 -30.27
CA HIS A 472 6.38 -16.43 -29.47
C HIS A 472 6.14 -17.96 -29.43
N GLY A 473 6.30 -18.65 -30.57
CA GLY A 473 6.16 -20.12 -30.60
C GLY A 473 7.26 -20.82 -29.79
N VAL A 474 8.50 -20.33 -29.83
CA VAL A 474 9.61 -20.88 -29.02
C VAL A 474 9.33 -20.70 -27.53
N TRP A 475 8.87 -19.51 -27.15
CA TRP A 475 8.51 -19.22 -25.76
C TRP A 475 7.44 -20.18 -25.21
N LYS A 476 6.40 -20.45 -26.00
CA LYS A 476 5.32 -21.38 -25.64
C LYS A 476 5.85 -22.81 -25.46
N GLU A 477 6.72 -23.27 -26.36
CA GLU A 477 7.31 -24.60 -26.27
C GLU A 477 8.27 -24.74 -25.10
N VAL A 478 9.11 -23.73 -24.84
CA VAL A 478 9.99 -23.67 -23.65
C VAL A 478 9.16 -23.76 -22.37
N GLY A 479 8.04 -23.02 -22.27
CA GLY A 479 7.14 -23.07 -21.13
C GLY A 479 6.55 -24.47 -20.91
N ALA A 480 6.13 -25.15 -21.98
CA ALA A 480 5.58 -26.51 -21.90
C ALA A 480 6.64 -27.52 -21.47
N VAL A 481 7.86 -27.46 -22.02
CA VAL A 481 8.98 -28.35 -21.66
C VAL A 481 9.41 -28.12 -20.21
N ALA A 482 9.56 -26.86 -19.78
CA ALA A 482 9.93 -26.51 -18.41
C ALA A 482 8.89 -26.98 -17.38
N SER A 483 7.60 -26.81 -17.68
CA SER A 483 6.50 -27.28 -16.83
C SER A 483 6.46 -28.83 -16.69
N ALA A 484 6.94 -29.53 -17.71
CA ALA A 484 7.09 -30.99 -17.69
C ALA A 484 8.42 -31.49 -17.08
N GLY A 485 9.25 -30.57 -16.54
CA GLY A 485 10.57 -30.90 -15.96
C GLY A 485 11.65 -31.21 -17.00
N GLY A 486 11.42 -30.89 -18.28
CA GLY A 486 12.40 -31.07 -19.34
C GLY A 486 13.45 -29.95 -19.34
N GLN A 487 14.60 -30.22 -19.96
CA GLN A 487 15.73 -29.27 -20.00
C GLN A 487 16.11 -28.81 -21.42
N GLU A 488 15.50 -29.37 -22.46
CA GLU A 488 15.86 -29.08 -23.84
C GLU A 488 14.63 -29.26 -24.78
N LEU A 489 14.52 -28.37 -25.76
CA LEU A 489 13.58 -28.52 -26.86
C LEU A 489 14.03 -29.65 -27.79
N LYS A 490 13.10 -30.47 -28.26
CA LYS A 490 13.40 -31.55 -29.20
C LYS A 490 13.15 -31.06 -30.63
N ASP A 491 13.97 -31.54 -31.56
CA ASP A 491 13.75 -31.31 -32.96
C ASP A 491 12.39 -31.89 -33.39
N ALA A 492 11.65 -31.11 -34.18
CA ALA A 492 10.28 -31.48 -34.61
C ALA A 492 10.07 -31.25 -36.11
N GLU A 493 9.43 -32.20 -36.77
CA GLU A 493 8.95 -31.97 -38.13
C GLU A 493 7.77 -30.99 -38.12
N PHE A 494 7.81 -30.06 -39.05
CA PHE A 494 6.76 -29.09 -39.30
C PHE A 494 6.37 -29.09 -40.76
N ALA A 495 5.07 -29.17 -41.01
CA ALA A 495 4.49 -29.02 -42.32
C ALA A 495 3.60 -27.79 -42.32
N GLY A 496 3.94 -26.78 -43.13
CA GLY A 496 3.23 -25.50 -43.12
C GLY A 496 3.67 -24.58 -44.24
N VAL A 497 3.43 -23.30 -44.07
CA VAL A 497 3.82 -22.26 -45.02
C VAL A 497 4.83 -21.31 -44.38
N PHE A 498 5.87 -21.02 -45.12
CA PHE A 498 6.94 -20.09 -44.73
C PHE A 498 6.79 -18.79 -45.52
N MET A 499 6.91 -17.67 -44.79
CA MET A 499 6.83 -16.32 -45.32
C MET A 499 8.15 -15.59 -45.12
N PHE A 500 8.66 -14.98 -46.16
CA PHE A 500 9.69 -13.93 -46.10
C PHE A 500 9.08 -12.63 -46.59
N MET A 501 9.22 -11.57 -45.80
CA MET A 501 8.80 -10.21 -46.14
C MET A 501 10.01 -9.28 -46.05
N ASP A 502 10.39 -8.68 -47.14
CA ASP A 502 11.53 -7.75 -47.25
C ASP A 502 11.07 -6.32 -47.53
N VAL A 503 11.76 -5.33 -46.96
CA VAL A 503 11.41 -3.91 -47.10
C VAL A 503 12.24 -3.29 -48.22
N LYS A 504 11.61 -2.96 -49.34
CA LYS A 504 12.28 -2.33 -50.49
C LYS A 504 12.51 -0.83 -50.28
N GLY A 505 13.69 -0.37 -50.65
CA GLY A 505 14.14 1.03 -50.44
C GLY A 505 14.90 1.26 -49.12
N PHE A 506 14.95 0.24 -48.26
CA PHE A 506 15.53 0.37 -46.93
C PHE A 506 17.06 0.55 -46.96
N THR A 507 17.79 -0.13 -47.84
CA THR A 507 19.24 0.00 -47.99
C THR A 507 19.64 1.45 -48.35
N THR A 508 18.95 2.06 -49.31
CA THR A 508 19.17 3.48 -49.67
C THR A 508 18.85 4.43 -48.54
N TYR A 509 17.78 4.12 -47.79
CA TYR A 509 17.40 4.91 -46.63
C TYR A 509 18.47 4.83 -45.51
N SER A 510 18.99 3.63 -45.26
CA SER A 510 19.99 3.41 -44.21
C SER A 510 21.35 4.07 -44.48
N GLU A 511 21.69 4.28 -45.77
CA GLU A 511 22.88 4.99 -46.18
C GLU A 511 22.75 6.53 -45.98
N ALA A 512 21.53 7.05 -45.94
CA ALA A 512 21.23 8.48 -45.86
C ALA A 512 20.86 8.96 -44.44
N HIS A 513 20.64 8.06 -43.50
CA HIS A 513 20.12 8.37 -42.18
C HIS A 513 20.98 7.83 -41.05
N THR A 514 20.83 8.39 -39.84
CA THR A 514 21.51 7.89 -38.65
C THR A 514 20.97 6.51 -38.22
N SER A 515 21.81 5.72 -37.52
CA SER A 515 21.41 4.40 -37.03
C SER A 515 20.13 4.44 -36.15
N ALA A 516 19.94 5.51 -35.39
CA ALA A 516 18.75 5.70 -34.54
C ALA A 516 17.49 5.91 -35.39
N GLU A 517 17.56 6.70 -36.45
CA GLU A 517 16.45 6.92 -37.40
C GLU A 517 16.14 5.64 -38.17
N VAL A 518 17.15 4.89 -38.56
CA VAL A 518 17.01 3.60 -39.24
C VAL A 518 16.28 2.59 -38.35
N VAL A 519 16.67 2.43 -37.08
CA VAL A 519 15.98 1.54 -36.11
C VAL A 519 14.54 1.99 -35.88
N LYS A 520 14.30 3.30 -35.77
CA LYS A 520 12.96 3.85 -35.60
C LYS A 520 12.07 3.50 -36.80
N ALA A 521 12.55 3.74 -38.02
CA ALA A 521 11.82 3.44 -39.24
C ALA A 521 11.52 1.94 -39.39
N LEU A 522 12.47 1.05 -39.03
CA LEU A 522 12.23 -0.40 -39.00
C LEU A 522 11.12 -0.77 -38.02
N ASN A 523 11.15 -0.23 -36.80
CA ASN A 523 10.14 -0.54 -35.79
C ASN A 523 8.74 -0.05 -36.18
N GLU A 524 8.64 1.10 -36.86
CA GLU A 524 7.37 1.64 -37.39
C GLU A 524 6.76 0.73 -38.48
N ILE A 525 7.60 -0.05 -39.17
CA ILE A 525 7.20 -1.04 -40.18
C ILE A 525 6.94 -2.41 -39.53
N PHE A 526 7.89 -2.89 -38.74
CA PHE A 526 7.88 -4.26 -38.22
C PHE A 526 6.80 -4.48 -37.16
N SER A 527 6.52 -3.50 -36.33
CA SER A 527 5.51 -3.62 -35.27
C SER A 527 4.11 -3.91 -35.83
N PRO A 528 3.55 -3.11 -36.74
CA PRO A 528 2.24 -3.41 -37.30
C PRO A 528 2.24 -4.66 -38.21
N ALA A 529 3.32 -4.93 -38.95
CA ALA A 529 3.43 -6.13 -39.77
C ALA A 529 3.42 -7.41 -38.92
N THR A 530 4.20 -7.44 -37.83
CA THR A 530 4.22 -8.52 -36.83
C THR A 530 2.83 -8.73 -36.21
N GLY A 531 2.14 -7.66 -35.86
CA GLY A 531 0.77 -7.71 -35.33
C GLY A 531 -0.21 -8.37 -36.33
N LEU A 532 -0.07 -8.09 -37.63
CA LEU A 532 -0.87 -8.72 -38.67
C LEU A 532 -0.51 -10.19 -38.87
N ILE A 533 0.76 -10.58 -38.76
CA ILE A 533 1.19 -11.97 -38.80
C ILE A 533 0.53 -12.75 -37.67
N TYR A 534 0.66 -12.30 -36.43
CA TYR A 534 0.06 -12.95 -35.24
C TYR A 534 -1.48 -12.99 -35.32
N LYS A 535 -2.12 -11.90 -35.75
CA LYS A 535 -3.58 -11.83 -35.90
C LYS A 535 -4.12 -12.88 -36.90
N ASN A 536 -3.31 -13.26 -37.87
CA ASN A 536 -3.66 -14.28 -38.87
C ASN A 536 -3.08 -15.66 -38.54
N GLY A 537 -2.71 -15.94 -37.29
CA GLY A 537 -2.29 -17.27 -36.85
C GLY A 537 -0.84 -17.64 -37.20
N GLY A 538 -0.03 -16.68 -37.65
CA GLY A 538 1.40 -16.87 -37.92
C GLY A 538 2.26 -16.72 -36.70
N ASP A 539 3.49 -17.21 -36.75
CA ASP A 539 4.55 -17.03 -35.78
C ASP A 539 5.78 -16.40 -36.42
N VAL A 540 6.27 -15.27 -35.87
CA VAL A 540 7.51 -14.65 -36.36
C VAL A 540 8.68 -15.40 -35.76
N ASP A 541 9.48 -16.05 -36.60
CA ASP A 541 10.66 -16.80 -36.20
C ASP A 541 11.82 -15.85 -35.90
N LYS A 542 12.11 -14.91 -36.79
CA LYS A 542 13.16 -13.91 -36.61
C LYS A 542 13.07 -12.71 -37.55
N PHE A 543 13.79 -11.67 -37.20
CA PHE A 543 14.10 -10.55 -38.07
C PHE A 543 15.52 -10.72 -38.65
N ILE A 544 15.69 -10.54 -39.95
CA ILE A 544 16.96 -10.70 -40.67
C ILE A 544 17.24 -9.41 -41.42
N GLY A 545 17.93 -8.45 -40.76
CA GLY A 545 18.10 -7.10 -41.33
C GLY A 545 16.74 -6.40 -41.49
N ASP A 546 16.39 -6.06 -42.72
CA ASP A 546 15.11 -5.48 -43.14
C ASP A 546 14.05 -6.51 -43.56
N CYS A 547 14.25 -7.80 -43.23
CA CYS A 547 13.37 -8.90 -43.58
C CYS A 547 12.73 -9.54 -42.34
N ILE A 548 11.44 -9.90 -42.42
CA ILE A 548 10.72 -10.74 -41.46
C ILE A 548 10.63 -12.15 -41.99
N PHE A 549 11.06 -13.14 -41.21
CA PHE A 549 10.78 -14.56 -41.45
C PHE A 549 9.69 -15.04 -40.48
N ALA A 550 8.62 -15.62 -41.05
CA ALA A 550 7.49 -16.14 -40.28
C ALA A 550 6.99 -17.48 -40.82
N SER A 551 6.28 -18.25 -39.99
CA SER A 551 5.67 -19.52 -40.31
C SER A 551 4.18 -19.53 -40.00
N PHE A 552 3.43 -20.37 -40.76
CA PHE A 552 1.97 -20.53 -40.60
C PHE A 552 1.64 -22.01 -40.73
N SER A 553 0.60 -22.45 -40.06
CA SER A 553 0.07 -23.80 -40.14
C SER A 553 -0.78 -24.02 -41.42
N SER A 554 -1.30 -22.94 -42.02
CA SER A 554 -2.23 -23.01 -43.15
C SER A 554 -1.86 -22.00 -44.24
N ALA A 555 -2.03 -22.41 -45.49
CA ALA A 555 -1.84 -21.56 -46.68
C ALA A 555 -2.78 -20.33 -46.66
N ARG A 556 -4.00 -20.51 -46.17
CA ARG A 556 -5.00 -19.45 -46.11
C ARG A 556 -4.63 -18.38 -45.07
N GLU A 557 -4.09 -18.77 -43.91
CA GLU A 557 -3.59 -17.85 -42.89
C GLU A 557 -2.42 -17.03 -43.43
N ALA A 558 -1.44 -17.67 -44.04
CA ALA A 558 -0.31 -17.01 -44.65
C ALA A 558 -0.71 -16.00 -45.74
N ALA A 559 -1.66 -16.40 -46.63
CA ALA A 559 -2.19 -15.52 -47.65
C ALA A 559 -2.94 -14.31 -47.08
N ASN A 560 -3.77 -14.52 -46.05
CA ASN A 560 -4.47 -13.42 -45.36
C ASN A 560 -3.49 -12.45 -44.67
N ALA A 561 -2.46 -12.95 -44.04
CA ALA A 561 -1.41 -12.12 -43.46
C ALA A 561 -0.69 -11.29 -44.53
N ALA A 562 -0.22 -11.92 -45.59
CA ALA A 562 0.44 -11.24 -46.70
C ALA A 562 -0.45 -10.15 -47.32
N ARG A 563 -1.72 -10.46 -47.60
CA ARG A 563 -2.69 -9.50 -48.12
C ARG A 563 -2.87 -8.32 -47.17
N SER A 564 -3.06 -8.59 -45.89
CA SER A 564 -3.24 -7.53 -44.87
C SER A 564 -2.03 -6.61 -44.78
N ILE A 565 -0.81 -7.17 -44.86
CA ILE A 565 0.43 -6.40 -44.89
C ILE A 565 0.52 -5.53 -46.15
N LEU A 566 0.20 -6.07 -47.32
CA LEU A 566 0.23 -5.29 -48.56
C LEU A 566 -0.78 -4.14 -48.53
N LEU A 567 -1.98 -4.34 -47.96
CA LEU A 567 -2.97 -3.29 -47.78
C LEU A 567 -2.49 -2.20 -46.80
N LEU A 568 -1.89 -2.59 -45.67
CA LEU A 568 -1.27 -1.68 -44.75
C LEU A 568 -0.24 -0.79 -45.46
N PHE A 569 0.64 -1.35 -46.27
CA PHE A 569 1.64 -0.58 -46.98
C PHE A 569 1.06 0.33 -48.07
N ARG A 570 -0.06 -0.04 -48.69
CA ARG A 570 -0.80 0.87 -49.60
C ARG A 570 -1.30 2.11 -48.85
N GLU A 571 -1.83 1.94 -47.63
CA GLU A 571 -2.28 3.04 -46.78
C GLU A 571 -1.11 3.91 -46.32
N LEU A 572 -0.03 3.30 -45.84
CA LEU A 572 1.16 4.01 -45.40
C LEU A 572 1.79 4.82 -46.55
N ASN A 573 1.84 4.27 -47.76
CA ASN A 573 2.41 4.96 -48.92
C ASN A 573 1.52 6.11 -49.39
N ALA A 574 0.21 6.02 -49.23
CA ALA A 574 -0.71 7.15 -49.47
C ALA A 574 -0.45 8.30 -48.47
N GLY A 575 0.07 7.98 -47.27
CA GLY A 575 0.52 8.92 -46.25
C GLY A 575 1.97 9.42 -46.39
N GLY A 576 2.68 9.04 -47.48
CA GLY A 576 4.04 9.50 -47.77
C GLY A 576 5.17 8.58 -47.28
N ASN A 577 4.89 7.35 -46.84
CA ASN A 577 5.91 6.36 -46.49
C ASN A 577 6.72 5.98 -47.75
N PRO A 578 8.08 6.06 -47.73
CA PRO A 578 8.91 5.79 -48.90
C PRO A 578 9.16 4.30 -49.15
N PHE A 579 8.75 3.43 -48.23
CA PHE A 579 9.04 2.00 -48.31
C PHE A 579 7.94 1.22 -49.01
N SER A 580 8.31 0.15 -49.68
CA SER A 580 7.39 -0.88 -50.13
C SER A 580 7.85 -2.24 -49.64
N VAL A 581 6.99 -3.26 -49.69
CA VAL A 581 7.36 -4.61 -49.29
C VAL A 581 7.20 -5.58 -50.44
N ARG A 582 7.98 -6.62 -50.41
CA ARG A 582 7.81 -7.81 -51.28
C ARG A 582 7.74 -9.05 -50.38
N ILE A 583 6.85 -9.96 -50.72
CA ILE A 583 6.55 -11.11 -49.89
C ILE A 583 6.70 -12.38 -50.73
N GLY A 584 7.36 -13.39 -50.17
CA GLY A 584 7.45 -14.74 -50.73
C GLY A 584 6.75 -15.74 -49.84
N LEU A 585 5.83 -16.55 -50.37
CA LEU A 585 5.16 -17.63 -49.65
C LEU A 585 5.41 -18.98 -50.30
N ASN A 586 5.88 -19.94 -49.50
CA ASN A 586 6.07 -21.32 -49.95
C ASN A 586 5.59 -22.33 -48.92
N GLY A 587 4.82 -23.32 -49.38
CA GLY A 587 4.40 -24.44 -48.55
C GLY A 587 5.40 -25.60 -48.60
N GLY A 588 5.47 -26.38 -47.55
CA GLY A 588 6.30 -27.59 -47.53
C GLY A 588 6.67 -28.05 -46.13
N ARG A 589 7.54 -29.05 -46.09
CA ARG A 589 8.07 -29.60 -44.82
C ARG A 589 9.43 -28.98 -44.47
N ALA A 590 9.63 -28.74 -43.21
CA ALA A 590 10.89 -28.32 -42.61
C ALA A 590 11.09 -28.99 -41.23
N VAL A 591 12.27 -28.95 -40.72
CA VAL A 591 12.53 -29.37 -39.33
C VAL A 591 12.73 -28.10 -38.49
N ARG A 592 11.99 -27.97 -37.40
CA ARG A 592 12.30 -26.98 -36.37
C ARG A 592 13.31 -27.59 -35.43
N ALA A 593 14.50 -27.07 -35.39
CA ALA A 593 15.66 -27.68 -34.74
C ALA A 593 16.52 -26.71 -33.96
N ASN A 594 17.24 -27.26 -32.98
CA ASN A 594 18.25 -26.53 -32.25
C ASN A 594 19.51 -26.31 -33.10
N VAL A 595 19.82 -25.07 -33.41
CA VAL A 595 20.99 -24.69 -34.25
C VAL A 595 21.92 -23.81 -33.44
N GLY A 596 23.19 -24.17 -33.36
CA GLY A 596 24.21 -23.38 -32.68
C GLY A 596 25.02 -24.16 -31.65
N ALA A 597 25.64 -23.44 -30.72
CA ALA A 597 26.47 -23.99 -29.66
C ALA A 597 25.65 -24.24 -28.39
N ALA A 598 26.23 -24.90 -27.40
CA ALA A 598 25.57 -25.25 -26.16
C ALA A 598 25.06 -24.03 -25.36
N ASP A 599 25.78 -22.92 -25.45
CA ASP A 599 25.51 -21.66 -24.74
C ASP A 599 24.77 -20.60 -25.59
N ARG A 600 24.64 -20.85 -26.93
CA ARG A 600 23.99 -19.95 -27.88
C ARG A 600 23.27 -20.74 -28.96
N ARG A 601 21.99 -20.97 -28.82
CA ARG A 601 21.17 -21.72 -29.76
C ARG A 601 20.03 -20.88 -30.31
N GLU A 602 19.62 -21.20 -31.54
CA GLU A 602 18.37 -20.77 -32.12
C GLU A 602 17.49 -22.01 -32.36
N TYR A 603 16.25 -21.95 -31.98
CA TYR A 603 15.27 -22.97 -32.31
C TYR A 603 14.46 -22.50 -33.50
N THR A 604 14.86 -22.90 -34.67
CA THR A 604 14.41 -22.33 -35.95
C THR A 604 14.14 -23.39 -37.03
N PHE A 605 13.49 -22.97 -38.11
CA PHE A 605 13.14 -23.86 -39.22
C PHE A 605 14.27 -24.01 -40.22
N ILE A 606 14.61 -25.25 -40.54
CA ILE A 606 15.58 -25.61 -41.56
C ILE A 606 14.95 -26.55 -42.58
N GLY A 607 15.09 -26.23 -43.86
CA GLY A 607 14.59 -27.06 -44.94
C GLY A 607 14.52 -26.37 -46.30
N ASP A 608 14.38 -27.17 -47.37
CA ASP A 608 14.30 -26.65 -48.74
C ASP A 608 13.05 -25.75 -48.93
N ALA A 609 11.99 -26.03 -48.18
CA ALA A 609 10.76 -25.23 -48.21
C ALA A 609 11.00 -23.80 -47.72
N VAL A 610 11.82 -23.61 -46.69
CA VAL A 610 12.20 -22.29 -46.12
C VAL A 610 13.04 -21.51 -47.15
N ASN A 611 14.08 -22.14 -47.68
CA ASN A 611 14.95 -21.53 -48.70
C ASN A 611 14.16 -21.15 -49.97
N THR A 612 13.17 -21.94 -50.33
CA THR A 612 12.32 -21.65 -51.47
C THR A 612 11.45 -20.40 -51.22
N ALA A 613 10.87 -20.24 -50.03
CA ALA A 613 10.12 -19.03 -49.65
C ALA A 613 10.98 -17.76 -49.75
N GLN A 614 12.23 -17.80 -49.26
CA GLN A 614 13.18 -16.69 -49.39
C GLN A 614 13.49 -16.35 -50.83
N ARG A 615 13.68 -17.38 -51.68
CA ARG A 615 13.94 -17.15 -53.12
C ARG A 615 12.71 -16.60 -53.85
N LEU A 616 11.51 -16.97 -53.46
CA LEU A 616 10.29 -16.37 -53.99
C LEU A 616 10.21 -14.89 -53.62
N GLU A 617 10.49 -14.55 -52.35
CA GLU A 617 10.56 -13.17 -51.92
C GLU A 617 11.56 -12.37 -52.79
N SER A 618 12.77 -12.86 -52.98
CA SER A 618 13.83 -12.16 -53.74
C SER A 618 13.49 -11.96 -55.23
N ASN A 619 12.60 -12.77 -55.78
CA ASN A 619 12.11 -12.65 -57.15
C ASN A 619 10.72 -11.93 -57.25
N CYS A 620 10.22 -11.45 -56.11
CA CYS A 620 8.93 -10.77 -56.04
C CYS A 620 9.06 -9.28 -56.40
N GLU A 621 8.05 -8.78 -57.13
CA GLU A 621 7.91 -7.34 -57.42
C GLU A 621 7.49 -6.57 -56.14
N PRO A 622 8.00 -5.34 -55.92
CA PRO A 622 7.56 -4.50 -54.83
C PRO A 622 6.04 -4.27 -54.80
N GLY A 623 5.43 -4.30 -53.63
CA GLY A 623 3.96 -4.13 -53.44
C GLY A 623 3.15 -5.36 -53.77
N LYS A 624 3.79 -6.53 -54.00
CA LYS A 624 3.15 -7.77 -54.37
C LYS A 624 3.62 -8.94 -53.50
N VAL A 625 2.94 -10.10 -53.67
CA VAL A 625 3.37 -11.37 -53.10
C VAL A 625 3.58 -12.42 -54.18
N LEU A 626 4.67 -13.15 -54.11
CA LEU A 626 4.98 -14.26 -55.00
C LEU A 626 4.79 -15.58 -54.23
N VAL A 627 3.83 -16.40 -54.67
CA VAL A 627 3.43 -17.63 -53.99
C VAL A 627 3.76 -18.86 -54.81
N SER A 628 4.13 -19.96 -54.14
CA SER A 628 4.30 -21.26 -54.81
C SER A 628 2.97 -21.79 -55.36
N ALA A 629 3.00 -22.68 -56.38
CA ALA A 629 1.81 -23.26 -56.96
C ALA A 629 0.91 -23.95 -55.93
N ASP A 630 1.49 -24.67 -54.98
CA ASP A 630 0.76 -25.36 -53.91
C ASP A 630 0.04 -24.38 -52.97
N VAL A 631 0.67 -23.28 -52.60
CA VAL A 631 0.04 -22.24 -51.78
C VAL A 631 -1.06 -21.51 -52.56
N HIS A 632 -0.80 -21.22 -53.84
CA HIS A 632 -1.81 -20.62 -54.72
C HIS A 632 -3.06 -21.51 -54.90
N ALA A 633 -2.87 -22.80 -55.11
CA ALA A 633 -3.98 -23.74 -55.24
C ALA A 633 -4.88 -23.80 -54.00
N GLN A 634 -4.29 -23.64 -52.80
CA GLN A 634 -5.02 -23.69 -51.52
C GLN A 634 -5.61 -22.33 -51.08
N ALA A 635 -5.02 -21.23 -51.46
CA ALA A 635 -5.35 -19.91 -50.92
C ALA A 635 -5.37 -18.77 -51.94
N GLY A 636 -5.22 -19.05 -53.23
CA GLY A 636 -5.17 -18.03 -54.29
C GLY A 636 -6.39 -17.12 -54.34
N SER A 637 -7.55 -17.62 -53.93
CA SER A 637 -8.81 -16.85 -53.87
C SER A 637 -8.80 -15.71 -52.84
N VAL A 638 -7.78 -15.63 -51.99
CA VAL A 638 -7.59 -14.51 -51.02
C VAL A 638 -7.15 -13.25 -51.74
N PHE A 639 -6.45 -13.37 -52.87
CA PHE A 639 -5.89 -12.26 -53.63
C PHE A 639 -6.85 -11.76 -54.70
N SER A 640 -6.79 -10.48 -55.03
CA SER A 640 -7.65 -9.84 -56.03
C SER A 640 -7.28 -10.24 -57.46
N SER A 641 -6.00 -10.53 -57.72
CA SER A 641 -5.48 -10.99 -58.99
C SER A 641 -4.25 -11.88 -58.81
N ALA A 642 -4.01 -12.77 -59.76
CA ALA A 642 -2.82 -13.61 -59.81
C ALA A 642 -2.36 -13.80 -61.25
N SER A 643 -1.06 -13.70 -61.49
CA SER A 643 -0.44 -13.99 -62.78
C SER A 643 0.63 -15.08 -62.63
N GLU A 644 0.56 -16.10 -63.48
CA GLU A 644 1.55 -17.18 -63.50
C GLU A 644 2.93 -16.66 -63.91
N ARG A 645 3.96 -17.14 -63.24
CA ARG A 645 5.38 -16.85 -63.50
C ARG A 645 6.17 -18.15 -63.49
N VAL A 646 7.00 -18.33 -64.47
CA VAL A 646 7.99 -19.41 -64.46
C VAL A 646 9.35 -18.78 -64.09
N ILE A 647 9.87 -19.19 -62.95
CA ILE A 647 11.07 -18.60 -62.38
C ILE A 647 12.21 -19.63 -62.21
N THR A 648 13.44 -19.18 -62.39
CA THR A 648 14.64 -19.96 -62.10
C THR A 648 15.12 -19.59 -60.70
N LEU A 649 15.12 -20.53 -59.78
CA LEU A 649 15.64 -20.30 -58.44
C LEU A 649 17.14 -20.59 -58.42
N LYS A 650 17.93 -19.66 -57.93
CA LYS A 650 19.40 -19.82 -57.78
C LYS A 650 19.71 -21.12 -57.00
N GLY A 651 20.50 -22.03 -57.65
CA GLY A 651 20.88 -23.31 -57.05
C GLY A 651 19.88 -24.46 -57.27
N LYS A 652 18.79 -24.27 -58.05
CA LYS A 652 17.87 -25.35 -58.50
C LYS A 652 17.96 -25.51 -60.02
N ALA A 653 18.11 -26.74 -60.50
CA ALA A 653 18.17 -27.05 -61.91
C ALA A 653 16.81 -27.01 -62.63
N LYS A 654 15.69 -27.05 -61.84
CA LYS A 654 14.32 -27.07 -62.40
C LYS A 654 13.69 -25.69 -62.31
N LEU A 655 12.96 -25.32 -63.37
CA LEU A 655 12.07 -24.18 -63.39
C LEU A 655 10.91 -24.43 -62.38
N MET A 656 10.48 -23.39 -61.71
CA MET A 656 9.36 -23.43 -60.75
C MET A 656 8.26 -22.52 -61.22
N THR A 657 7.03 -23.06 -61.23
CA THR A 657 5.82 -22.26 -61.40
C THR A 657 5.45 -21.58 -60.11
N ALA A 658 5.29 -20.28 -60.15
CA ALA A 658 4.83 -19.45 -59.05
C ALA A 658 3.79 -18.44 -59.51
N PHE A 659 3.05 -17.85 -58.61
CA PHE A 659 1.97 -16.90 -58.92
C PHE A 659 2.27 -15.57 -58.24
N LEU A 660 2.37 -14.53 -59.08
CA LEU A 660 2.51 -13.16 -58.62
C LEU A 660 1.11 -12.60 -58.34
N CYS A 661 0.81 -12.31 -57.07
CA CYS A 661 -0.53 -11.95 -56.62
C CYS A 661 -0.56 -10.50 -56.10
N GLU A 662 -1.73 -9.86 -56.25
CA GLU A 662 -2.06 -8.54 -55.71
C GLU A 662 -3.12 -8.66 -54.58
N PRO A 663 -3.10 -7.74 -53.57
CA PRO A 663 -3.99 -7.81 -52.41
C PRO A 663 -5.47 -7.60 -52.74
#